data_4371d4f86dfef90be9d38046ab8d6108
#
_entry.id   4371d4f86dfef90be9d38046ab8d6108
#
_cell.length_a   1.000
_cell.length_b   1.000
_cell.length_c   1.000
_cell.angle_alpha   90.00
_cell.angle_beta   90.00
_cell.angle_gamma   90.00
#
_symmetry.space_group_name_H-M   'P 1'
#
loop_
_entity.id
_entity.type
_entity.pdbx_description
1 polymer ?
#
loop_
_entity_poly.entity_id
_entity_poly.type
_entity_poly.pdbx_seq_one_letter_code
_entity_poly.pdbx_strand_id
1 'polypeptide(L)'
;MKEIYKKYIRNISWFIPDDRIYTDDLRCLAWGTDAGFYRHIPQVVVRSKTEEEVSRLLAEASKLGLPVTFRAAGTSLSGQTTTDSIMIVAGKNWEKYEVNDDASVITMQPGIVGHKVDEILRPYGKTFTPDPASKNSAMVGGIVMNNASGMSCGTHANSDKVMKSMRIVFADGTVLDTGDADSRNAFKQSHPEIIKGIEDIRDRVLADEELVKRIKHKYAIKNVTGLNIYPFVEHTDPFDIITHLMVGSEGTLGFASEFTMTTGHLYPYSSSAMLYFKDMREACECVVALKNSPVECAELLDKKSLASVNDTTGENLTAILVRTSADTKEQLAANVAAMEKVLQGFNLYVQPKFTSDPEENAKYWAIRSGVFPVVAGTRPLGTTVIIEDIAFHIEDLPDATCDLAQMLQDHGYDDSCIYGHALEGNYHFIIAQSFKTEADVKQYRDLMSEITKLVVDKYDGSLKAEHGTGRNMAPFVETEWGPKAFAVMKEVKHLLDPQNILNPGVIFNDDPDCFVKSFKPLPLTNEHIDKCMECGFCEVNCLSCGFTMSSRQRIVVQREIARLKATGEDDARLKRLQKQYVYYGNVTCAADGLCSTSCPMKINTGDLTHDLRNAAIKPNSFTHKVGDFCADNVSAIRSGIKLALRSASLAQAVIGEKGVETVGKAIHAAGGPLWTPSLPKAYSAHEIEQAESKKKVVYFPSCLNQTMGKGHKGPQTNLVDEVVTFLNKAG
;
A
#
# COMPACT_ATOMS: atom_id res chain seq x y z
N MET A 1 9.42 -25.61 12.07
CA MET A 1 9.44 -25.63 10.58
C MET A 1 9.46 -27.07 10.08
N LYS A 2 8.56 -27.44 9.15
CA LYS A 2 8.50 -28.76 8.51
C LYS A 2 9.74 -29.04 7.65
N GLU A 3 10.15 -30.31 7.52
CA GLU A 3 11.40 -30.71 6.81
C GLU A 3 11.42 -30.29 5.33
N ILE A 4 10.25 -30.25 4.67
CA ILE A 4 10.12 -29.83 3.29
C ILE A 4 10.56 -28.37 3.08
N TYR A 5 10.24 -27.46 4.03
CA TYR A 5 10.71 -26.07 3.96
C TYR A 5 12.22 -25.95 4.20
N LYS A 6 12.78 -26.78 5.07
CA LYS A 6 14.24 -26.84 5.24
C LYS A 6 14.94 -27.29 3.95
N LYS A 7 14.34 -28.24 3.21
CA LYS A 7 14.82 -28.67 1.91
C LYS A 7 14.77 -27.51 0.91
N TYR A 8 13.65 -26.78 0.86
CA TYR A 8 13.51 -25.59 0.02
C TYR A 8 14.59 -24.55 0.32
N ILE A 9 14.81 -24.22 1.60
CA ILE A 9 15.83 -23.26 2.02
C ILE A 9 17.23 -23.71 1.56
N ARG A 10 17.60 -24.98 1.76
CA ARG A 10 18.88 -25.50 1.27
C ARG A 10 19.04 -25.34 -0.25
N ASN A 11 17.97 -25.57 -0.99
CA ASN A 11 17.99 -25.46 -2.46
C ASN A 11 18.14 -24.01 -2.94
N ILE A 12 17.63 -23.03 -2.21
CA ILE A 12 17.68 -21.63 -2.62
C ILE A 12 18.90 -20.87 -2.06
N SER A 13 19.54 -21.35 -0.97
CA SER A 13 20.64 -20.66 -0.30
C SER A 13 21.91 -20.50 -1.14
N TRP A 14 22.07 -21.22 -2.25
CA TRP A 14 23.22 -21.07 -3.13
C TRP A 14 23.08 -19.88 -4.13
N PHE A 15 21.86 -19.33 -4.32
CA PHE A 15 21.63 -18.16 -5.18
C PHE A 15 20.92 -17.00 -4.47
N ILE A 16 20.29 -17.22 -3.31
CA ILE A 16 19.75 -16.17 -2.45
C ILE A 16 20.61 -16.07 -1.19
N PRO A 17 21.24 -14.93 -0.91
CA PRO A 17 22.00 -14.72 0.32
C PRO A 17 21.14 -14.84 1.59
N ASP A 18 21.73 -15.33 2.67
CA ASP A 18 21.05 -15.62 3.95
C ASP A 18 20.37 -14.37 4.57
N ASP A 19 20.92 -13.18 4.34
CA ASP A 19 20.34 -11.91 4.81
C ASP A 19 19.02 -11.55 4.13
N ARG A 20 18.64 -12.26 3.07
CA ARG A 20 17.40 -12.11 2.33
C ARG A 20 16.41 -13.27 2.50
N ILE A 21 16.78 -14.31 3.28
CA ILE A 21 15.91 -15.45 3.62
C ILE A 21 15.55 -15.33 5.11
N TYR A 22 14.26 -15.14 5.39
CA TYR A 22 13.77 -15.02 6.76
C TYR A 22 13.01 -16.27 7.16
N THR A 23 13.44 -16.89 8.26
CA THR A 23 12.87 -18.14 8.79
C THR A 23 12.67 -18.09 10.30
N ASP A 24 13.13 -17.02 10.93
CA ASP A 24 12.93 -16.81 12.37
C ASP A 24 11.52 -16.28 12.67
N ASP A 25 11.07 -16.62 13.87
CA ASP A 25 9.73 -16.34 14.36
C ASP A 25 9.39 -14.84 14.29
N LEU A 26 10.32 -13.96 14.66
CA LEU A 26 10.10 -12.52 14.69
C LEU A 26 9.86 -11.95 13.29
N ARG A 27 10.72 -12.28 12.31
CA ARG A 27 10.61 -11.72 10.96
C ARG A 27 9.44 -12.34 10.21
N CYS A 28 9.22 -13.66 10.33
CA CYS A 28 8.03 -14.31 9.75
C CYS A 28 6.73 -13.71 10.30
N LEU A 29 6.63 -13.52 11.61
CA LEU A 29 5.49 -12.84 12.22
C LEU A 29 5.28 -11.42 11.66
N ALA A 30 6.36 -10.64 11.57
CA ALA A 30 6.33 -9.26 11.07
C ALA A 30 5.80 -9.15 9.63
N TRP A 31 6.00 -10.17 8.80
CA TRP A 31 5.49 -10.26 7.43
C TRP A 31 4.09 -10.90 7.34
N GLY A 32 3.58 -11.49 8.42
CA GLY A 32 2.29 -12.21 8.46
C GLY A 32 1.06 -11.30 8.50
N THR A 33 1.11 -10.10 7.90
CA THR A 33 0.01 -9.13 7.94
C THR A 33 -0.08 -8.32 6.64
N ASP A 34 -1.27 -7.82 6.33
CA ASP A 34 -1.55 -6.79 5.32
C ASP A 34 -2.53 -5.75 5.89
N ALA A 35 -3.22 -4.97 5.06
CA ALA A 35 -4.22 -4.02 5.54
C ALA A 35 -5.58 -4.68 5.89
N GLY A 36 -5.82 -5.92 5.44
CA GLY A 36 -7.01 -6.70 5.78
C GLY A 36 -7.03 -7.14 7.25
N PHE A 37 -8.04 -7.83 7.64
CA PHE A 37 -8.24 -8.30 9.02
C PHE A 37 -7.80 -9.75 9.27
N TYR A 38 -7.12 -10.37 8.28
CA TYR A 38 -6.57 -11.73 8.36
C TYR A 38 -5.11 -11.76 8.83
N ARG A 39 -4.72 -12.88 9.44
CA ARG A 39 -3.34 -13.16 9.83
C ARG A 39 -2.94 -14.57 9.41
N HIS A 40 -1.95 -14.68 8.51
CA HIS A 40 -1.26 -15.93 8.20
C HIS A 40 0.24 -15.70 8.32
N ILE A 41 0.95 -16.56 9.04
CA ILE A 41 2.39 -16.37 9.32
C ILE A 41 3.18 -17.26 8.37
N PRO A 42 4.01 -16.70 7.46
CA PRO A 42 4.80 -17.47 6.52
C PRO A 42 5.85 -18.34 7.22
N GLN A 43 6.16 -19.51 6.64
CA GLN A 43 7.29 -20.35 7.07
C GLN A 43 8.61 -19.79 6.60
N VAL A 44 8.61 -19.18 5.42
CA VAL A 44 9.79 -18.60 4.77
C VAL A 44 9.39 -17.29 4.09
N VAL A 45 10.18 -16.25 4.29
CA VAL A 45 10.07 -14.99 3.53
C VAL A 45 11.36 -14.80 2.74
N VAL A 46 11.24 -14.61 1.44
CA VAL A 46 12.39 -14.36 0.54
C VAL A 46 12.24 -12.98 -0.08
N ARG A 47 13.27 -12.15 0.06
CA ARG A 47 13.32 -10.82 -0.58
C ARG A 47 14.06 -10.93 -1.90
N SER A 48 13.31 -11.07 -3.00
CA SER A 48 13.85 -11.15 -4.35
C SER A 48 14.39 -9.82 -4.87
N LYS A 49 15.31 -9.87 -5.84
CA LYS A 49 15.91 -8.69 -6.49
C LYS A 49 15.82 -8.73 -8.00
N THR A 50 15.71 -9.91 -8.60
CA THR A 50 15.70 -10.09 -10.05
C THR A 50 14.65 -11.10 -10.47
N GLU A 51 14.23 -11.01 -11.74
CA GLU A 51 13.34 -11.97 -12.39
C GLU A 51 13.91 -13.39 -12.36
N GLU A 52 15.23 -13.55 -12.64
CA GLU A 52 15.90 -14.84 -12.56
C GLU A 52 15.80 -15.48 -11.16
N GLU A 53 15.96 -14.67 -10.10
CA GLU A 53 15.76 -15.17 -8.74
C GLU A 53 14.33 -15.69 -8.55
N VAL A 54 13.31 -14.95 -9.00
CA VAL A 54 11.91 -15.37 -8.87
C VAL A 54 11.63 -16.61 -9.69
N SER A 55 12.11 -16.70 -10.93
CA SER A 55 12.01 -17.88 -11.79
C SER A 55 12.55 -19.13 -11.07
N ARG A 56 13.73 -19.04 -10.52
CA ARG A 56 14.36 -20.16 -9.79
C ARG A 56 13.66 -20.48 -8.48
N LEU A 57 13.18 -19.48 -7.74
CA LEU A 57 12.39 -19.66 -6.51
C LEU A 57 11.09 -20.42 -6.79
N LEU A 58 10.38 -20.07 -7.88
CA LEU A 58 9.16 -20.75 -8.30
C LEU A 58 9.42 -22.16 -8.78
N ALA A 59 10.45 -22.38 -9.61
CA ALA A 59 10.84 -23.70 -10.06
C ALA A 59 11.16 -24.65 -8.88
N GLU A 60 11.85 -24.16 -7.84
CA GLU A 60 12.14 -24.95 -6.66
C GLU A 60 10.90 -25.18 -5.78
N ALA A 61 9.99 -24.21 -5.68
CA ALA A 61 8.74 -24.39 -4.97
C ALA A 61 7.82 -25.40 -5.68
N SER A 62 7.70 -25.31 -7.01
CA SER A 62 6.94 -26.24 -7.85
C SER A 62 7.44 -27.68 -7.73
N LYS A 63 8.75 -27.93 -7.80
CA LYS A 63 9.34 -29.28 -7.58
C LYS A 63 8.99 -29.89 -6.23
N LEU A 64 8.69 -29.07 -5.23
CA LEU A 64 8.37 -29.49 -3.87
C LEU A 64 6.87 -29.41 -3.57
N GLY A 65 6.04 -28.92 -4.49
CA GLY A 65 4.61 -28.68 -4.26
C GLY A 65 4.34 -27.68 -3.14
N LEU A 66 5.19 -26.65 -2.98
CA LEU A 66 5.06 -25.67 -1.89
C LEU A 66 4.32 -24.42 -2.35
N PRO A 67 3.27 -24.02 -1.64
CA PRO A 67 2.56 -22.78 -1.92
C PRO A 67 3.43 -21.53 -1.83
N VAL A 68 3.22 -20.59 -2.75
CA VAL A 68 3.92 -19.31 -2.84
C VAL A 68 2.91 -18.17 -2.92
N THR A 69 3.15 -17.12 -2.16
CA THR A 69 2.40 -15.87 -2.25
C THR A 69 3.37 -14.72 -2.52
N PHE A 70 3.03 -13.85 -3.46
CA PHE A 70 3.81 -12.66 -3.78
C PHE A 70 3.38 -11.48 -2.92
N ARG A 71 4.33 -10.59 -2.63
CA ARG A 71 4.06 -9.40 -1.85
C ARG A 71 4.83 -8.19 -2.36
N ALA A 72 4.09 -7.14 -2.66
CA ALA A 72 4.59 -5.78 -2.85
C ALA A 72 4.46 -4.97 -1.55
N ALA A 73 3.71 -3.86 -1.51
CA ALA A 73 3.51 -3.06 -0.30
C ALA A 73 2.62 -3.72 0.77
N GLY A 74 1.75 -4.66 0.40
CA GLY A 74 0.80 -5.29 1.32
C GLY A 74 -0.23 -4.31 1.89
N THR A 75 -0.79 -3.49 1.02
CA THR A 75 -1.91 -2.58 1.31
C THR A 75 -3.27 -3.20 1.04
N SER A 76 -3.30 -4.49 0.71
CA SER A 76 -4.51 -5.28 0.41
C SER A 76 -5.44 -5.40 1.61
N LEU A 77 -6.75 -5.31 1.36
CA LEU A 77 -7.79 -5.30 2.39
C LEU A 77 -8.45 -6.68 2.61
N SER A 78 -8.33 -7.60 1.65
CA SER A 78 -9.05 -8.87 1.63
C SER A 78 -8.15 -10.11 1.85
N GLY A 79 -6.92 -9.94 2.38
CA GLY A 79 -6.00 -11.04 2.72
C GLY A 79 -5.24 -11.65 1.54
N GLN A 80 -5.13 -10.95 0.41
CA GLN A 80 -4.45 -11.43 -0.81
C GLN A 80 -2.97 -11.72 -0.59
N THR A 81 -2.31 -10.98 0.30
CA THR A 81 -0.84 -10.98 0.43
C THR A 81 -0.35 -11.68 1.71
N THR A 82 -1.19 -12.48 2.35
CA THR A 82 -0.83 -13.27 3.53
C THR A 82 -0.78 -14.76 3.21
N THR A 83 0.16 -15.49 3.81
CA THR A 83 0.36 -16.92 3.58
C THR A 83 0.94 -17.60 4.83
N ASP A 84 0.69 -18.89 4.97
CA ASP A 84 1.33 -19.76 5.96
C ASP A 84 2.47 -20.62 5.37
N SER A 85 2.89 -20.32 4.12
CA SER A 85 3.91 -21.06 3.37
C SER A 85 5.09 -20.14 2.97
N ILE A 86 5.39 -19.99 1.68
CA ILE A 86 6.48 -19.17 1.17
C ILE A 86 5.93 -17.80 0.76
N MET A 87 6.57 -16.74 1.23
CA MET A 87 6.31 -15.37 0.76
C MET A 87 7.51 -14.86 -0.05
N ILE A 88 7.28 -14.47 -1.30
CA ILE A 88 8.28 -13.81 -2.15
C ILE A 88 7.97 -12.31 -2.19
N VAL A 89 8.89 -11.50 -1.70
CA VAL A 89 8.73 -10.04 -1.61
C VAL A 89 9.41 -9.36 -2.80
N ALA A 90 8.61 -8.63 -3.57
CA ALA A 90 9.06 -7.70 -4.63
C ALA A 90 8.81 -6.26 -4.13
N GLY A 91 9.85 -5.64 -3.58
CA GLY A 91 9.80 -4.29 -3.00
C GLY A 91 10.85 -3.36 -3.61
N LYS A 92 11.53 -2.59 -2.78
CA LYS A 92 12.50 -1.54 -3.17
C LYS A 92 13.62 -1.95 -4.16
N ASN A 93 13.83 -3.25 -4.43
CA ASN A 93 14.80 -3.69 -5.45
C ASN A 93 14.17 -3.79 -6.86
N TRP A 94 12.87 -3.54 -6.98
CA TRP A 94 12.07 -3.65 -8.20
C TRP A 94 11.50 -2.28 -8.61
N GLU A 95 12.38 -1.27 -8.74
CA GLU A 95 11.97 0.12 -8.97
C GLU A 95 12.50 0.69 -10.31
N LYS A 96 12.95 -0.17 -11.24
CA LYS A 96 13.38 0.27 -12.56
C LYS A 96 12.18 0.68 -13.41
N TYR A 97 12.38 1.70 -14.23
CA TYR A 97 11.37 2.16 -15.18
C TYR A 97 12.03 2.75 -16.43
N GLU A 98 11.27 2.80 -17.50
CA GLU A 98 11.64 3.47 -18.75
C GLU A 98 10.40 4.18 -19.32
N VAL A 99 10.58 5.40 -19.79
CA VAL A 99 9.53 6.21 -20.43
C VAL A 99 9.96 6.43 -21.87
N ASN A 100 9.07 6.17 -22.84
CA ASN A 100 9.35 6.40 -24.23
C ASN A 100 9.43 7.91 -24.58
N ASP A 101 9.91 8.25 -25.77
CA ASP A 101 10.26 9.62 -26.16
C ASP A 101 9.10 10.63 -26.05
N ASP A 102 7.87 10.21 -26.33
CA ASP A 102 6.66 11.05 -26.25
C ASP A 102 5.88 10.89 -24.94
N ALA A 103 6.41 10.09 -24.01
CA ALA A 103 5.80 9.71 -22.75
C ALA A 103 4.39 9.15 -22.86
N SER A 104 4.02 8.57 -24.01
CA SER A 104 2.75 7.87 -24.20
C SER A 104 2.73 6.48 -23.57
N VAL A 105 3.93 5.93 -23.28
CA VAL A 105 4.12 4.59 -22.71
C VAL A 105 5.18 4.64 -21.63
N ILE A 106 4.93 3.93 -20.55
CA ILE A 106 5.90 3.66 -19.49
C ILE A 106 6.04 2.16 -19.27
N THR A 107 7.29 1.70 -19.18
CA THR A 107 7.64 0.34 -18.75
C THR A 107 8.19 0.40 -17.35
N MET A 108 7.73 -0.44 -16.42
CA MET A 108 8.08 -0.32 -15.00
C MET A 108 7.99 -1.65 -14.26
N GLN A 109 8.81 -1.78 -13.24
CA GLN A 109 8.85 -2.94 -12.35
C GLN A 109 7.85 -2.83 -11.19
N PRO A 110 7.47 -3.97 -10.57
CA PRO A 110 6.38 -4.03 -9.59
C PRO A 110 6.58 -3.25 -8.28
N GLY A 111 7.80 -2.91 -7.91
CA GLY A 111 8.14 -2.27 -6.62
C GLY A 111 8.02 -0.76 -6.60
N ILE A 112 7.75 -0.11 -7.73
CA ILE A 112 7.57 1.34 -7.79
C ILE A 112 6.25 1.72 -7.11
N VAL A 113 6.27 2.73 -6.24
CA VAL A 113 5.05 3.27 -5.63
C VAL A 113 4.26 4.06 -6.66
N GLY A 114 2.92 3.87 -6.70
CA GLY A 114 2.06 4.49 -7.73
C GLY A 114 2.19 6.01 -7.82
N HIS A 115 2.29 6.72 -6.69
CA HIS A 115 2.54 8.16 -6.67
C HIS A 115 3.88 8.54 -7.31
N LYS A 116 4.90 7.70 -7.18
CA LYS A 116 6.20 7.93 -7.81
C LYS A 116 6.11 7.91 -9.33
N VAL A 117 5.21 7.09 -9.87
CA VAL A 117 4.93 7.07 -11.32
C VAL A 117 4.35 8.41 -11.78
N ASP A 118 3.43 9.01 -11.01
CA ASP A 118 2.92 10.36 -11.31
C ASP A 118 4.02 11.43 -11.27
N GLU A 119 4.93 11.35 -10.29
CA GLU A 119 6.08 12.29 -10.24
C GLU A 119 6.99 12.16 -11.47
N ILE A 120 7.20 10.93 -11.96
CA ILE A 120 7.98 10.65 -13.17
C ILE A 120 7.29 11.22 -14.42
N LEU A 121 5.97 11.06 -14.53
CA LEU A 121 5.19 11.42 -15.72
C LEU A 121 4.76 12.89 -15.77
N ARG A 122 4.66 13.56 -14.62
CA ARG A 122 4.20 14.96 -14.50
C ARG A 122 4.96 15.97 -15.37
N PRO A 123 6.32 15.90 -15.52
CA PRO A 123 7.04 16.81 -16.40
C PRO A 123 6.62 16.73 -17.87
N TYR A 124 6.00 15.64 -18.28
CA TYR A 124 5.50 15.40 -19.64
C TYR A 124 4.01 15.74 -19.81
N GLY A 125 3.34 16.27 -18.76
CA GLY A 125 1.89 16.49 -18.77
C GLY A 125 1.10 15.18 -18.81
N LYS A 126 1.67 14.11 -18.25
CA LYS A 126 1.09 12.76 -18.20
C LYS A 126 0.88 12.29 -16.77
N THR A 127 0.04 11.26 -16.60
CA THR A 127 -0.27 10.65 -15.31
C THR A 127 -0.41 9.13 -15.43
N PHE A 128 -0.26 8.44 -14.32
CA PHE A 128 -0.59 7.02 -14.17
C PHE A 128 -2.07 6.92 -13.81
N THR A 129 -2.87 6.42 -14.73
CA THR A 129 -4.34 6.47 -14.63
C THR A 129 -4.95 5.65 -13.49
N PRO A 130 -4.48 4.42 -13.14
CA PRO A 130 -4.99 3.76 -11.95
C PRO A 130 -4.72 4.59 -10.69
N ASP A 131 -5.79 5.02 -10.00
CA ASP A 131 -5.72 5.98 -8.90
C ASP A 131 -6.37 5.48 -7.59
N PRO A 132 -6.01 4.25 -7.11
CA PRO A 132 -6.56 3.77 -5.84
C PRO A 132 -6.22 4.70 -4.69
N ALA A 133 -7.08 4.77 -3.66
CA ALA A 133 -6.86 5.61 -2.48
C ALA A 133 -5.52 5.34 -1.78
N SER A 134 -4.97 4.14 -1.97
CA SER A 134 -3.66 3.73 -1.47
C SER A 134 -2.47 4.13 -2.37
N LYS A 135 -2.67 4.81 -3.51
CA LYS A 135 -1.65 5.12 -4.53
C LYS A 135 -0.35 5.69 -3.96
N ASN A 136 -0.44 6.48 -2.88
CA ASN A 136 0.72 7.06 -2.20
C ASN A 136 1.61 6.03 -1.48
N SER A 137 1.15 4.79 -1.32
CA SER A 137 1.84 3.73 -0.58
C SER A 137 1.82 2.39 -1.30
N ALA A 138 0.83 2.14 -2.14
CA ALA A 138 0.72 0.93 -2.94
C ALA A 138 1.76 0.92 -4.06
N MET A 139 2.33 -0.24 -4.33
CA MET A 139 3.27 -0.46 -5.42
C MET A 139 2.53 -0.92 -6.68
N VAL A 140 3.08 -0.58 -7.85
CA VAL A 140 2.49 -0.89 -9.17
C VAL A 140 2.13 -2.36 -9.32
N GLY A 141 3.00 -3.28 -8.86
CA GLY A 141 2.70 -4.71 -8.89
C GLY A 141 1.41 -5.08 -8.15
N GLY A 142 1.17 -4.48 -6.97
CA GLY A 142 -0.08 -4.66 -6.24
C GLY A 142 -1.28 -4.00 -6.94
N ILE A 143 -1.09 -2.79 -7.47
CA ILE A 143 -2.15 -2.04 -8.18
C ILE A 143 -2.64 -2.82 -9.41
N VAL A 144 -1.71 -3.29 -10.26
CA VAL A 144 -2.04 -4.03 -11.48
C VAL A 144 -2.61 -5.41 -11.17
N MET A 145 -1.94 -6.19 -10.30
CA MET A 145 -2.37 -7.55 -10.02
C MET A 145 -3.68 -7.63 -9.22
N ASN A 146 -4.15 -6.51 -8.68
CA ASN A 146 -5.47 -6.37 -8.07
C ASN A 146 -6.49 -5.68 -9.01
N ASN A 147 -6.05 -5.17 -10.16
CA ASN A 147 -6.78 -4.25 -11.02
C ASN A 147 -7.43 -3.12 -10.22
N ALA A 148 -6.67 -2.59 -9.24
CA ALA A 148 -7.15 -1.55 -8.35
C ALA A 148 -7.44 -0.28 -9.15
N SER A 149 -8.59 0.27 -8.94
CA SER A 149 -9.05 1.53 -9.54
C SER A 149 -9.26 2.59 -8.46
N GLY A 150 -9.89 3.68 -8.79
CA GLY A 150 -10.17 4.77 -7.86
C GLY A 150 -11.25 5.69 -8.40
N MET A 151 -11.14 6.98 -8.06
CA MET A 151 -12.20 7.97 -8.30
C MET A 151 -12.36 8.37 -9.76
N SER A 152 -11.27 8.38 -10.55
CA SER A 152 -11.26 9.00 -11.88
C SER A 152 -11.02 8.00 -13.01
N CYS A 153 -10.42 6.85 -12.74
CA CYS A 153 -10.09 5.90 -13.81
C CYS A 153 -11.28 5.07 -14.27
N GLY A 154 -12.30 4.89 -13.45
CA GLY A 154 -13.49 4.12 -13.77
C GLY A 154 -13.21 2.74 -14.35
N THR A 155 -14.04 2.30 -15.30
CA THR A 155 -13.85 1.08 -16.08
C THR A 155 -13.06 1.31 -17.37
N HIS A 156 -12.72 2.56 -17.69
CA HIS A 156 -12.12 2.94 -18.99
C HIS A 156 -10.62 3.22 -18.93
N ALA A 157 -10.04 3.43 -17.75
CA ALA A 157 -8.63 3.78 -17.56
C ALA A 157 -7.98 3.05 -16.37
N ASN A 158 -8.57 1.94 -15.91
CA ASN A 158 -7.99 1.03 -14.92
C ASN A 158 -6.79 0.26 -15.50
N SER A 159 -6.11 -0.54 -14.69
CA SER A 159 -4.90 -1.25 -15.11
C SER A 159 -5.12 -2.14 -16.34
N ASP A 160 -6.30 -2.79 -16.46
CA ASP A 160 -6.64 -3.63 -17.59
C ASP A 160 -6.66 -2.84 -18.91
N LYS A 161 -7.29 -1.66 -18.92
CA LYS A 161 -7.48 -0.86 -20.13
C LYS A 161 -6.23 -0.11 -20.61
N VAL A 162 -5.27 0.11 -19.72
CA VAL A 162 -4.01 0.78 -20.07
C VAL A 162 -2.83 -0.18 -20.23
N MET A 163 -3.02 -1.47 -20.01
CA MET A 163 -2.00 -2.50 -20.19
C MET A 163 -1.70 -2.73 -21.67
N LYS A 164 -0.41 -2.83 -22.02
CA LYS A 164 0.07 -3.18 -23.39
C LYS A 164 0.74 -4.52 -23.42
N SER A 165 1.65 -4.78 -22.48
CA SER A 165 2.39 -6.03 -22.38
C SER A 165 2.93 -6.21 -20.98
N MET A 166 3.35 -7.44 -20.67
CA MET A 166 3.83 -7.83 -19.36
C MET A 166 4.92 -8.89 -19.47
N ARG A 167 5.89 -8.84 -18.55
CA ARG A 167 6.81 -9.97 -18.34
C ARG A 167 6.29 -10.81 -17.20
N ILE A 168 6.08 -12.09 -17.44
CA ILE A 168 5.41 -13.02 -16.52
C ILE A 168 6.35 -14.18 -16.20
N VAL A 169 6.43 -14.55 -14.92
CA VAL A 169 7.09 -15.77 -14.46
C VAL A 169 5.99 -16.73 -13.99
N PHE A 170 5.85 -17.88 -14.66
CA PHE A 170 4.87 -18.91 -14.34
C PHE A 170 5.28 -19.82 -13.19
N ALA A 171 4.37 -20.67 -12.74
CA ALA A 171 4.57 -21.56 -11.58
C ALA A 171 5.81 -22.48 -11.71
N ASP A 172 6.16 -22.90 -12.89
CA ASP A 172 7.34 -23.76 -13.17
C ASP A 172 8.66 -22.98 -13.29
N GLY A 173 8.60 -21.64 -13.22
CA GLY A 173 9.72 -20.72 -13.38
C GLY A 173 9.94 -20.23 -14.83
N THR A 174 9.12 -20.64 -15.80
CA THR A 174 9.23 -20.16 -17.18
C THR A 174 8.89 -18.67 -17.25
N VAL A 175 9.65 -17.93 -18.05
CA VAL A 175 9.45 -16.50 -18.29
C VAL A 175 8.82 -16.27 -19.66
N LEU A 176 7.81 -15.44 -19.72
CA LEU A 176 7.18 -14.95 -20.95
C LEU A 176 7.17 -13.42 -20.96
N ASP A 177 7.72 -12.82 -22.00
CA ASP A 177 7.51 -11.43 -22.35
C ASP A 177 6.44 -11.34 -23.44
N THR A 178 5.26 -10.86 -23.08
CA THR A 178 4.14 -10.78 -24.03
C THR A 178 4.29 -9.64 -25.05
N GLY A 179 5.25 -8.74 -24.85
CA GLY A 179 5.62 -7.68 -25.79
C GLY A 179 6.70 -8.07 -26.79
N ASP A 180 7.42 -9.18 -26.56
CA ASP A 180 8.56 -9.63 -27.37
C ASP A 180 8.17 -10.82 -28.26
N ALA A 181 8.38 -10.69 -29.58
CA ALA A 181 8.02 -11.72 -30.56
C ALA A 181 8.85 -13.01 -30.40
N ASP A 182 10.11 -12.90 -30.06
CA ASP A 182 10.99 -14.06 -29.87
C ASP A 182 10.62 -14.84 -28.61
N SER A 183 10.29 -14.11 -27.52
CA SER A 183 9.77 -14.71 -26.30
C SER A 183 8.42 -15.42 -26.52
N ARG A 184 7.49 -14.79 -27.26
CA ARG A 184 6.21 -15.42 -27.65
C ARG A 184 6.44 -16.71 -28.45
N ASN A 185 7.36 -16.70 -29.41
CA ASN A 185 7.68 -17.88 -30.23
C ASN A 185 8.33 -19.01 -29.41
N ALA A 186 9.25 -18.66 -28.51
CA ALA A 186 9.85 -19.61 -27.58
C ALA A 186 8.81 -20.24 -26.65
N PHE A 187 7.88 -19.44 -26.13
CA PHE A 187 6.80 -19.92 -25.27
C PHE A 187 5.81 -20.83 -26.00
N LYS A 188 5.44 -20.53 -27.27
CA LYS A 188 4.63 -21.41 -28.10
C LYS A 188 5.26 -22.80 -28.29
N GLN A 189 6.58 -22.86 -28.37
CA GLN A 189 7.30 -24.13 -28.55
C GLN A 189 7.43 -24.92 -27.24
N SER A 190 7.62 -24.23 -26.12
CA SER A 190 7.82 -24.87 -24.81
C SER A 190 6.51 -25.23 -24.10
N HIS A 191 5.45 -24.45 -24.32
CA HIS A 191 4.13 -24.58 -23.66
C HIS A 191 2.97 -24.53 -24.65
N PRO A 192 2.97 -25.38 -25.68
CA PRO A 192 1.92 -25.38 -26.71
C PRO A 192 0.52 -25.68 -26.11
N GLU A 193 0.47 -26.45 -25.03
CA GLU A 193 -0.75 -26.79 -24.30
C GLU A 193 -1.40 -25.56 -23.64
N ILE A 194 -0.63 -24.59 -23.16
CA ILE A 194 -1.16 -23.36 -22.58
C ILE A 194 -1.80 -22.51 -23.70
N ILE A 195 -1.07 -22.30 -24.79
CA ILE A 195 -1.59 -21.51 -25.92
C ILE A 195 -2.88 -22.13 -26.47
N LYS A 196 -2.86 -23.45 -26.74
CA LYS A 196 -4.03 -24.17 -27.21
C LYS A 196 -5.19 -24.13 -26.20
N GLY A 197 -4.89 -24.27 -24.90
CA GLY A 197 -5.90 -24.19 -23.83
C GLY A 197 -6.58 -22.83 -23.79
N ILE A 198 -5.84 -21.73 -23.91
CA ILE A 198 -6.39 -20.36 -23.99
C ILE A 198 -7.29 -20.21 -25.22
N GLU A 199 -6.85 -20.68 -26.39
CA GLU A 199 -7.64 -20.65 -27.63
C GLU A 199 -8.93 -21.50 -27.48
N ASP A 200 -8.83 -22.72 -26.98
CA ASP A 200 -9.96 -23.63 -26.75
C ASP A 200 -11.00 -23.05 -25.77
N ILE A 201 -10.53 -22.40 -24.68
CA ILE A 201 -11.40 -21.72 -23.70
C ILE A 201 -12.12 -20.56 -24.38
N ARG A 202 -11.38 -19.72 -25.13
CA ARG A 202 -11.94 -18.58 -25.85
C ARG A 202 -13.02 -19.00 -26.82
N ASP A 203 -12.76 -20.01 -27.62
CA ASP A 203 -13.73 -20.48 -28.65
C ASP A 203 -15.02 -21.00 -28.01
N ARG A 204 -14.92 -21.70 -26.87
CA ARG A 204 -16.08 -22.16 -26.08
C ARG A 204 -16.85 -21.01 -25.45
N VAL A 205 -16.14 -20.01 -24.88
CA VAL A 205 -16.78 -18.81 -24.32
C VAL A 205 -17.56 -18.07 -25.40
N LEU A 206 -16.97 -17.86 -26.59
CA LEU A 206 -17.63 -17.16 -27.69
C LEU A 206 -18.79 -17.93 -28.31
N ALA A 207 -18.78 -19.27 -28.25
CA ALA A 207 -19.88 -20.11 -28.69
C ALA A 207 -21.10 -20.09 -27.73
N ASP A 208 -20.94 -19.67 -26.49
CA ASP A 208 -22.05 -19.54 -25.52
C ASP A 208 -22.49 -18.07 -25.43
N GLU A 209 -23.50 -17.70 -26.20
CA GLU A 209 -24.02 -16.33 -26.23
C GLU A 209 -24.51 -15.82 -24.87
N GLU A 210 -25.07 -16.69 -24.03
CA GLU A 210 -25.51 -16.32 -22.68
C GLU A 210 -24.33 -15.97 -21.79
N LEU A 211 -23.26 -16.77 -21.85
CA LEU A 211 -22.03 -16.50 -21.12
C LEU A 211 -21.38 -15.20 -21.59
N VAL A 212 -21.33 -14.94 -22.90
CA VAL A 212 -20.81 -13.67 -23.45
C VAL A 212 -21.63 -12.48 -22.95
N LYS A 213 -22.97 -12.58 -22.95
CA LYS A 213 -23.85 -11.53 -22.40
C LYS A 213 -23.58 -11.32 -20.90
N ARG A 214 -23.44 -12.40 -20.11
CA ARG A 214 -23.13 -12.34 -18.69
C ARG A 214 -21.81 -11.63 -18.44
N ILE A 215 -20.75 -12.01 -19.15
CA ILE A 215 -19.42 -11.40 -19.03
C ILE A 215 -19.50 -9.89 -19.33
N LYS A 216 -20.11 -9.51 -20.47
CA LYS A 216 -20.25 -8.09 -20.84
C LYS A 216 -21.05 -7.28 -19.82
N HIS A 217 -22.12 -7.85 -19.30
CA HIS A 217 -22.95 -7.21 -18.28
C HIS A 217 -22.17 -6.95 -16.99
N LYS A 218 -21.46 -7.95 -16.49
CA LYS A 218 -20.69 -7.83 -15.23
C LYS A 218 -19.50 -6.86 -15.34
N TYR A 219 -18.88 -6.72 -16.52
CA TYR A 219 -17.80 -5.75 -16.74
C TYR A 219 -18.28 -4.39 -17.30
N ALA A 220 -19.59 -4.16 -17.40
CA ALA A 220 -20.14 -2.83 -17.62
C ALA A 220 -20.04 -1.92 -16.38
N ILE A 221 -19.81 -2.50 -15.21
CA ILE A 221 -19.50 -1.83 -13.93
C ILE A 221 -18.11 -2.24 -13.46
N LYS A 222 -17.56 -1.55 -12.45
CA LYS A 222 -16.33 -2.00 -11.79
C LYS A 222 -16.54 -3.40 -11.20
N ASN A 223 -15.70 -4.34 -11.57
CA ASN A 223 -15.77 -5.71 -11.09
C ASN A 223 -14.39 -6.38 -11.04
N VAL A 224 -13.98 -6.78 -9.85
CA VAL A 224 -12.76 -7.56 -9.59
C VAL A 224 -13.08 -8.81 -8.76
N THR A 225 -14.35 -9.26 -8.77
CA THR A 225 -14.77 -10.53 -8.17
C THR A 225 -14.38 -11.67 -9.09
N GLY A 226 -13.55 -12.59 -8.62
CA GLY A 226 -13.03 -13.70 -9.42
C GLY A 226 -11.85 -13.30 -10.32
N LEU A 227 -11.52 -14.14 -11.31
CA LEU A 227 -10.54 -13.81 -12.34
C LEU A 227 -11.17 -12.96 -13.43
N ASN A 228 -10.37 -12.06 -14.00
CA ASN A 228 -10.77 -11.29 -15.18
C ASN A 228 -10.90 -12.22 -16.40
N ILE A 229 -12.12 -12.60 -16.77
CA ILE A 229 -12.40 -13.41 -17.95
C ILE A 229 -12.90 -12.60 -19.16
N TYR A 230 -12.96 -11.27 -19.03
CA TYR A 230 -13.33 -10.37 -20.12
C TYR A 230 -12.39 -10.46 -21.33
N PRO A 231 -11.07 -10.74 -21.17
CA PRO A 231 -10.14 -10.89 -22.28
C PRO A 231 -10.55 -11.95 -23.32
N PHE A 232 -11.28 -12.99 -22.92
CA PHE A 232 -11.82 -13.99 -23.88
C PHE A 232 -12.87 -13.44 -24.83
N VAL A 233 -13.50 -12.31 -24.46
CA VAL A 233 -14.50 -11.63 -25.30
C VAL A 233 -13.89 -10.48 -26.09
N GLU A 234 -12.85 -9.84 -25.54
CA GLU A 234 -12.26 -8.61 -26.08
C GLU A 234 -11.08 -8.90 -27.06
N HIS A 235 -10.26 -9.91 -26.77
CA HIS A 235 -9.02 -10.18 -27.49
C HIS A 235 -9.10 -11.46 -28.33
N THR A 236 -8.26 -11.52 -29.38
CA THR A 236 -8.13 -12.68 -30.26
C THR A 236 -6.78 -13.36 -30.19
N ASP A 237 -5.72 -12.61 -29.92
CA ASP A 237 -4.36 -13.12 -29.72
C ASP A 237 -4.23 -13.79 -28.34
N PRO A 238 -3.78 -15.05 -28.23
CA PRO A 238 -3.65 -15.73 -26.94
C PRO A 238 -2.69 -15.03 -25.97
N PHE A 239 -1.69 -14.31 -26.47
CA PHE A 239 -0.77 -13.56 -25.61
C PHE A 239 -1.39 -12.29 -25.03
N ASP A 240 -2.25 -11.62 -25.79
CA ASP A 240 -3.03 -10.49 -25.28
C ASP A 240 -4.03 -10.99 -24.23
N ILE A 241 -4.68 -12.14 -24.48
CA ILE A 241 -5.57 -12.78 -23.49
C ILE A 241 -4.77 -13.09 -22.20
N ILE A 242 -3.61 -13.74 -22.29
CA ILE A 242 -2.77 -14.05 -21.12
C ILE A 242 -2.37 -12.77 -20.38
N THR A 243 -1.95 -11.72 -21.09
CA THR A 243 -1.57 -10.43 -20.50
C THR A 243 -2.69 -9.86 -19.63
N HIS A 244 -3.91 -9.83 -20.16
CA HIS A 244 -5.06 -9.24 -19.49
C HIS A 244 -5.69 -10.17 -18.44
N LEU A 245 -5.55 -11.51 -18.55
CA LEU A 245 -5.90 -12.46 -17.48
C LEU A 245 -5.02 -12.26 -16.23
N MET A 246 -3.78 -11.82 -16.40
CA MET A 246 -2.88 -11.52 -15.27
C MET A 246 -3.35 -10.31 -14.46
N VAL A 247 -4.01 -9.33 -15.10
CA VAL A 247 -4.53 -8.14 -14.43
C VAL A 247 -5.72 -8.53 -13.54
N GLY A 248 -5.63 -8.25 -12.24
CA GLY A 248 -6.65 -8.67 -11.26
C GLY A 248 -6.52 -10.13 -10.79
N SER A 249 -5.47 -10.85 -11.19
CA SER A 249 -5.27 -12.25 -10.78
C SER A 249 -4.77 -12.43 -9.33
N GLU A 250 -4.44 -11.37 -8.63
CA GLU A 250 -3.97 -11.40 -7.24
C GLU A 250 -2.79 -12.36 -7.00
N GLY A 251 -1.95 -12.54 -8.03
CA GLY A 251 -0.80 -13.45 -7.98
C GLY A 251 -1.16 -14.94 -8.00
N THR A 252 -2.37 -15.30 -8.42
CA THR A 252 -2.80 -16.71 -8.52
C THR A 252 -2.41 -17.37 -9.84
N LEU A 253 -2.02 -16.60 -10.87
CA LEU A 253 -1.67 -17.11 -12.19
C LEU A 253 -0.18 -17.02 -12.53
N GLY A 254 0.57 -16.13 -11.89
CA GLY A 254 1.98 -15.90 -12.11
C GLY A 254 2.51 -14.70 -11.32
N PHE A 255 3.81 -14.47 -11.47
CA PHE A 255 4.48 -13.25 -10.98
C PHE A 255 4.75 -12.31 -12.15
N ALA A 256 4.28 -11.07 -12.08
CA ALA A 256 4.60 -10.05 -13.06
C ALA A 256 5.87 -9.29 -12.64
N SER A 257 6.93 -9.41 -13.45
CA SER A 257 8.22 -8.78 -13.20
C SER A 257 8.37 -7.40 -13.85
N GLU A 258 7.56 -7.11 -14.88
CA GLU A 258 7.54 -5.84 -15.60
C GLU A 258 6.18 -5.59 -16.26
N PHE A 259 5.79 -4.33 -16.31
CA PHE A 259 4.54 -3.85 -16.90
C PHE A 259 4.83 -2.75 -17.92
N THR A 260 4.34 -2.89 -19.15
CA THR A 260 4.33 -1.83 -20.16
C THR A 260 2.90 -1.30 -20.30
N MET A 261 2.70 -0.03 -19.98
CA MET A 261 1.37 0.59 -19.87
C MET A 261 1.31 1.91 -20.61
N THR A 262 0.15 2.25 -21.16
CA THR A 262 -0.10 3.61 -21.68
C THR A 262 -0.28 4.61 -20.54
N THR A 263 0.06 5.86 -20.80
CA THR A 263 -0.06 6.96 -19.83
C THR A 263 -1.32 7.78 -20.11
N GLY A 264 -1.91 8.33 -19.04
CA GLY A 264 -3.04 9.24 -19.15
C GLY A 264 -2.64 10.69 -19.40
N HIS A 265 -3.60 11.49 -19.83
CA HIS A 265 -3.44 12.93 -19.96
C HIS A 265 -3.63 13.63 -18.60
N LEU A 266 -2.75 14.56 -18.25
CA LEU A 266 -2.88 15.37 -17.05
C LEU A 266 -3.47 16.72 -17.40
N TYR A 267 -4.73 16.93 -17.07
CA TYR A 267 -5.43 18.18 -17.31
C TYR A 267 -4.87 19.32 -16.44
N PRO A 268 -4.56 20.49 -17.02
CA PRO A 268 -4.01 21.61 -16.26
C PRO A 268 -5.04 22.38 -15.44
N TYR A 269 -6.33 22.26 -15.75
CA TYR A 269 -7.40 22.98 -15.08
C TYR A 269 -8.47 22.02 -14.57
N SER A 270 -8.91 22.24 -13.34
CA SER A 270 -10.03 21.48 -12.74
C SER A 270 -10.90 22.40 -11.88
N SER A 271 -12.14 22.00 -11.70
CA SER A 271 -13.07 22.66 -10.80
C SER A 271 -13.88 21.63 -10.03
N SER A 272 -14.11 21.85 -8.73
CA SER A 272 -14.89 20.97 -7.88
C SER A 272 -15.98 21.75 -7.15
N ALA A 273 -17.05 21.04 -6.77
CA ALA A 273 -18.09 21.56 -5.92
C ALA A 273 -18.61 20.47 -4.98
N MET A 274 -19.07 20.88 -3.79
CA MET A 274 -19.77 20.01 -2.85
C MET A 274 -21.28 20.29 -3.01
N LEU A 275 -22.06 19.26 -3.34
CA LEU A 275 -23.49 19.29 -3.52
C LEU A 275 -24.16 18.67 -2.31
N TYR A 276 -24.99 19.41 -1.58
CA TYR A 276 -25.63 18.94 -0.35
C TYR A 276 -27.12 18.69 -0.55
N PHE A 277 -27.60 17.54 -0.06
CA PHE A 277 -28.97 17.08 -0.15
C PHE A 277 -29.51 16.69 1.23
N LYS A 278 -30.82 16.88 1.45
CA LYS A 278 -31.52 16.34 2.61
C LYS A 278 -31.88 14.86 2.45
N ASP A 279 -32.07 14.44 1.22
CA ASP A 279 -32.45 13.07 0.86
C ASP A 279 -31.30 12.37 0.12
N MET A 280 -30.93 11.20 0.60
CA MET A 280 -29.85 10.40 0.02
C MET A 280 -30.25 9.82 -1.36
N ARG A 281 -31.52 9.48 -1.54
CA ARG A 281 -32.04 9.03 -2.83
C ARG A 281 -31.91 10.12 -3.88
N GLU A 282 -32.37 11.35 -3.57
CA GLU A 282 -32.23 12.49 -4.47
C GLU A 282 -30.76 12.80 -4.82
N ALA A 283 -29.86 12.65 -3.86
CA ALA A 283 -28.42 12.76 -4.13
C ALA A 283 -27.93 11.73 -5.16
N CYS A 284 -28.37 10.48 -5.06
CA CYS A 284 -28.03 9.42 -6.01
C CYS A 284 -28.69 9.66 -7.39
N GLU A 285 -29.94 10.10 -7.43
CA GLU A 285 -30.63 10.48 -8.69
C GLU A 285 -29.91 11.63 -9.41
N CYS A 286 -29.36 12.58 -8.64
CA CYS A 286 -28.52 13.64 -9.20
C CYS A 286 -27.25 13.09 -9.85
N VAL A 287 -26.58 12.08 -9.25
CA VAL A 287 -25.42 11.43 -9.85
C VAL A 287 -25.79 10.74 -11.16
N VAL A 288 -26.92 10.01 -11.19
CA VAL A 288 -27.43 9.37 -12.43
C VAL A 288 -27.63 10.41 -13.54
N ALA A 289 -28.20 11.56 -13.20
CA ALA A 289 -28.41 12.65 -14.17
C ALA A 289 -27.10 13.28 -14.65
N LEU A 290 -26.10 13.40 -13.76
CA LEU A 290 -24.76 13.94 -14.09
C LEU A 290 -23.94 13.02 -15.00
N LYS A 291 -24.22 11.72 -15.08
CA LYS A 291 -23.48 10.75 -15.93
C LYS A 291 -23.30 11.22 -17.37
N ASN A 292 -24.27 11.92 -17.91
CA ASN A 292 -24.23 12.43 -19.30
C ASN A 292 -23.70 13.87 -19.41
N SER A 293 -23.14 14.41 -18.34
CA SER A 293 -22.48 15.71 -18.30
C SER A 293 -20.94 15.53 -18.31
N PRO A 294 -20.16 16.60 -18.48
CA PRO A 294 -18.70 16.51 -18.43
C PRO A 294 -18.13 16.37 -17.00
N VAL A 295 -18.83 15.63 -16.14
CA VAL A 295 -18.33 15.26 -14.81
C VAL A 295 -17.22 14.20 -14.94
N GLU A 296 -16.11 14.40 -14.24
CA GLU A 296 -14.98 13.45 -14.20
C GLU A 296 -15.15 12.44 -13.07
N CYS A 297 -15.60 12.89 -11.91
CA CYS A 297 -15.92 12.03 -10.79
C CYS A 297 -17.04 12.63 -9.92
N ALA A 298 -17.77 11.77 -9.24
CA ALA A 298 -18.77 12.12 -8.25
C ALA A 298 -18.64 11.18 -7.03
N GLU A 299 -18.32 11.77 -5.88
CA GLU A 299 -18.04 11.05 -4.64
C GLU A 299 -19.19 11.24 -3.65
N LEU A 300 -19.87 10.16 -3.29
CA LEU A 300 -20.92 10.21 -2.26
C LEU A 300 -20.30 10.22 -0.87
N LEU A 301 -20.90 11.01 0.02
CA LEU A 301 -20.66 11.03 1.46
C LEU A 301 -22.00 11.02 2.18
N ASP A 302 -22.35 9.97 2.87
CA ASP A 302 -23.57 9.88 3.64
C ASP A 302 -23.53 10.78 4.91
N LYS A 303 -24.65 10.89 5.60
CA LYS A 303 -24.76 11.72 6.81
C LYS A 303 -23.75 11.37 7.90
N LYS A 304 -23.38 10.10 8.03
CA LYS A 304 -22.40 9.63 9.02
C LYS A 304 -20.98 9.99 8.59
N SER A 305 -20.69 9.90 7.32
CA SER A 305 -19.42 10.33 6.73
C SER A 305 -19.18 11.83 6.97
N LEU A 306 -20.17 12.68 6.69
CA LEU A 306 -20.08 14.12 6.93
C LEU A 306 -19.93 14.46 8.42
N ALA A 307 -20.73 13.82 9.28
CA ALA A 307 -20.64 14.01 10.73
C ALA A 307 -19.25 13.62 11.27
N SER A 308 -18.64 12.55 10.73
CA SER A 308 -17.32 12.08 11.16
C SER A 308 -16.23 13.14 10.96
N VAL A 309 -16.31 13.92 9.88
CA VAL A 309 -15.32 14.97 9.55
C VAL A 309 -15.70 16.36 10.06
N ASN A 310 -16.74 16.44 10.91
CA ASN A 310 -17.28 17.69 11.48
C ASN A 310 -17.69 18.71 10.41
N ASP A 311 -18.32 18.27 9.33
CA ASP A 311 -18.92 19.18 8.36
C ASP A 311 -20.06 19.96 9.03
N THR A 312 -19.99 21.27 8.96
CA THR A 312 -20.91 22.19 9.66
C THR A 312 -21.95 22.82 8.75
N THR A 313 -22.06 22.37 7.50
CA THR A 313 -23.01 22.94 6.50
C THR A 313 -24.45 22.73 6.92
N GLY A 314 -24.76 21.60 7.56
CA GLY A 314 -26.09 21.30 8.10
C GLY A 314 -26.13 19.90 8.73
N GLU A 315 -27.21 19.61 9.45
CA GLU A 315 -27.44 18.32 10.10
C GLU A 315 -28.15 17.33 9.16
N ASN A 316 -27.77 16.07 9.24
CA ASN A 316 -28.39 14.94 8.51
C ASN A 316 -28.38 15.11 6.97
N LEU A 317 -27.33 15.73 6.44
CA LEU A 317 -27.16 15.89 4.99
C LEU A 317 -26.41 14.71 4.38
N THR A 318 -26.68 14.47 3.10
CA THR A 318 -25.82 13.67 2.20
C THR A 318 -25.14 14.64 1.25
N ALA A 319 -23.86 14.40 0.92
CA ALA A 319 -23.14 15.22 -0.04
C ALA A 319 -22.61 14.42 -1.21
N ILE A 320 -22.53 15.07 -2.36
CA ILE A 320 -21.80 14.61 -3.54
C ILE A 320 -20.68 15.60 -3.84
N LEU A 321 -19.43 15.17 -3.74
CA LEU A 321 -18.29 15.93 -4.23
C LEU A 321 -18.09 15.64 -5.71
N VAL A 322 -18.22 16.65 -6.56
CA VAL A 322 -18.05 16.53 -8.01
C VAL A 322 -16.80 17.26 -8.48
N ARG A 323 -16.18 16.74 -9.56
CA ARG A 323 -15.07 17.39 -10.25
C ARG A 323 -15.25 17.28 -11.76
N THR A 324 -14.79 18.32 -12.46
CA THR A 324 -14.57 18.34 -13.91
C THR A 324 -13.20 18.92 -14.21
N SER A 325 -12.57 18.49 -15.30
CA SER A 325 -11.24 18.92 -15.73
C SER A 325 -11.21 19.30 -17.21
N ALA A 326 -10.27 20.13 -17.64
CA ALA A 326 -10.15 20.57 -19.03
C ALA A 326 -8.74 21.05 -19.37
N ASP A 327 -8.44 21.15 -20.67
CA ASP A 327 -7.19 21.69 -21.19
C ASP A 327 -7.15 23.23 -21.20
N THR A 328 -8.32 23.87 -21.25
CA THR A 328 -8.42 25.34 -21.26
C THR A 328 -9.42 25.83 -20.22
N LYS A 329 -9.28 27.09 -19.81
CA LYS A 329 -10.23 27.73 -18.88
C LYS A 329 -11.61 27.90 -19.47
N GLU A 330 -11.68 28.15 -20.78
CA GLU A 330 -12.93 28.29 -21.53
C GLU A 330 -13.70 26.97 -21.57
N GLN A 331 -13.02 25.87 -21.83
CA GLN A 331 -13.62 24.54 -21.79
C GLN A 331 -14.06 24.18 -20.35
N LEU A 332 -13.25 24.49 -19.35
CA LEU A 332 -13.63 24.26 -17.95
C LEU A 332 -14.90 25.03 -17.57
N ALA A 333 -15.01 26.31 -17.98
CA ALA A 333 -16.21 27.10 -17.73
C ALA A 333 -17.43 26.53 -18.45
N ALA A 334 -17.28 26.03 -19.67
CA ALA A 334 -18.35 25.35 -20.40
C ALA A 334 -18.79 24.06 -19.70
N ASN A 335 -17.83 23.27 -19.20
CA ASN A 335 -18.11 22.04 -18.45
C ASN A 335 -18.90 22.35 -17.17
N VAL A 336 -18.48 23.35 -16.40
CA VAL A 336 -19.18 23.80 -15.18
C VAL A 336 -20.61 24.24 -15.50
N ALA A 337 -20.80 25.05 -16.53
CA ALA A 337 -22.13 25.51 -16.94
C ALA A 337 -23.05 24.36 -17.37
N ALA A 338 -22.51 23.34 -18.04
CA ALA A 338 -23.26 22.13 -18.40
C ALA A 338 -23.71 21.34 -17.17
N MET A 339 -22.84 21.21 -16.16
CA MET A 339 -23.18 20.56 -14.89
C MET A 339 -24.22 21.37 -14.10
N GLU A 340 -24.03 22.69 -13.97
CA GLU A 340 -24.99 23.58 -13.30
C GLU A 340 -26.39 23.50 -13.92
N LYS A 341 -26.48 23.33 -15.23
CA LYS A 341 -27.77 23.14 -15.93
C LYS A 341 -28.46 21.85 -15.48
N VAL A 342 -27.73 20.76 -15.28
CA VAL A 342 -28.31 19.51 -14.73
C VAL A 342 -28.77 19.72 -13.30
N LEU A 343 -27.99 20.43 -12.48
CA LEU A 343 -28.27 20.68 -11.07
C LEU A 343 -29.53 21.53 -10.82
N GLN A 344 -29.99 22.31 -11.81
CA GLN A 344 -31.25 23.07 -11.71
C GLN A 344 -32.49 22.17 -11.53
N GLY A 345 -32.38 20.88 -11.86
CA GLY A 345 -33.48 19.92 -11.67
C GLY A 345 -33.60 19.31 -10.27
N PHE A 346 -32.73 19.70 -9.30
CA PHE A 346 -32.60 19.05 -7.99
C PHE A 346 -32.74 20.08 -6.84
N ASN A 347 -33.19 19.60 -5.66
CA ASN A 347 -33.38 20.43 -4.47
C ASN A 347 -32.11 20.46 -3.61
N LEU A 348 -31.12 21.19 -4.04
CA LEU A 348 -29.88 21.36 -3.29
C LEU A 348 -30.12 22.16 -1.99
N TYR A 349 -29.54 21.68 -0.87
CA TYR A 349 -29.65 22.33 0.43
C TYR A 349 -29.01 23.72 0.46
N VAL A 350 -27.88 23.86 -0.23
CA VAL A 350 -27.20 25.15 -0.47
C VAL A 350 -26.87 25.26 -1.95
N GLN A 351 -26.76 26.50 -2.47
CA GLN A 351 -26.28 26.68 -3.85
C GLN A 351 -24.87 26.21 -4.01
N PRO A 352 -24.58 25.36 -5.00
CA PRO A 352 -23.24 24.82 -5.20
C PRO A 352 -22.25 25.92 -5.63
N LYS A 353 -21.05 25.87 -5.09
CA LYS A 353 -19.96 26.76 -5.50
C LYS A 353 -18.89 25.93 -6.19
N PHE A 354 -18.84 25.98 -7.51
CA PHE A 354 -17.74 25.44 -8.28
C PHE A 354 -16.49 26.32 -8.09
N THR A 355 -15.39 25.71 -7.68
CA THR A 355 -14.15 26.43 -7.43
C THR A 355 -12.98 25.77 -8.14
N SER A 356 -12.12 26.61 -8.73
CA SER A 356 -10.81 26.24 -9.24
C SER A 356 -9.68 26.78 -8.35
N ASP A 357 -10.02 27.44 -7.23
CA ASP A 357 -9.06 27.88 -6.25
C ASP A 357 -8.40 26.68 -5.56
N PRO A 358 -7.06 26.58 -5.56
CA PRO A 358 -6.37 25.42 -5.02
C PRO A 358 -6.63 25.18 -3.52
N GLU A 359 -6.79 26.24 -2.71
CA GLU A 359 -7.00 26.11 -1.26
C GLU A 359 -8.43 25.67 -0.96
N GLU A 360 -9.44 26.22 -1.64
CA GLU A 360 -10.83 25.79 -1.49
C GLU A 360 -11.02 24.36 -1.99
N ASN A 361 -10.43 24.03 -3.13
CA ASN A 361 -10.44 22.68 -3.69
C ASN A 361 -9.84 21.67 -2.72
N ALA A 362 -8.68 21.98 -2.14
CA ALA A 362 -8.04 21.13 -1.15
C ALA A 362 -8.93 20.89 0.08
N LYS A 363 -9.75 21.85 0.51
CA LYS A 363 -10.71 21.65 1.62
C LYS A 363 -11.77 20.62 1.29
N TYR A 364 -12.38 20.65 0.09
CA TYR A 364 -13.38 19.67 -0.31
C TYR A 364 -12.78 18.25 -0.34
N TRP A 365 -11.59 18.10 -0.95
CA TRP A 365 -10.92 16.82 -0.99
C TRP A 365 -10.41 16.34 0.37
N ALA A 366 -10.08 17.26 1.28
CA ALA A 366 -9.74 16.92 2.66
C ALA A 366 -10.93 16.34 3.43
N ILE A 367 -12.14 16.87 3.22
CA ILE A 367 -13.40 16.30 3.76
C ILE A 367 -13.52 14.83 3.29
N ARG A 368 -13.47 14.60 1.97
CA ARG A 368 -13.59 13.25 1.39
C ARG A 368 -12.52 12.28 1.90
N SER A 369 -11.27 12.69 1.90
CA SER A 369 -10.16 11.84 2.34
C SER A 369 -10.10 11.66 3.86
N GLY A 370 -10.73 12.53 4.62
CA GLY A 370 -10.80 12.51 6.08
C GLY A 370 -11.75 11.47 6.67
N VAL A 371 -12.76 11.02 5.93
CA VAL A 371 -13.79 10.09 6.42
C VAL A 371 -13.17 8.82 7.00
N PHE A 372 -12.42 8.10 6.20
CA PHE A 372 -11.82 6.84 6.63
C PHE A 372 -10.89 6.97 7.85
N PRO A 373 -9.93 7.92 7.88
CA PRO A 373 -9.09 8.14 9.05
C PRO A 373 -9.87 8.42 10.33
N VAL A 374 -10.93 9.22 10.25
CA VAL A 374 -11.69 9.58 11.43
C VAL A 374 -12.52 8.41 11.94
N VAL A 375 -13.28 7.75 11.08
CA VAL A 375 -14.09 6.56 11.46
C VAL A 375 -13.20 5.47 12.04
N ALA A 376 -12.07 5.19 11.41
CA ALA A 376 -11.12 4.21 11.93
C ALA A 376 -10.49 4.66 13.28
N GLY A 377 -10.27 5.95 13.47
CA GLY A 377 -9.69 6.52 14.69
C GLY A 377 -10.65 6.58 15.88
N THR A 378 -11.94 6.68 15.64
CA THR A 378 -12.97 6.77 16.70
C THR A 378 -13.54 5.42 17.12
N ARG A 379 -13.26 4.35 16.38
CA ARG A 379 -13.77 3.00 16.67
C ARG A 379 -13.41 2.51 18.07
N PRO A 380 -14.22 1.62 18.67
CA PRO A 380 -13.89 0.97 19.94
C PRO A 380 -12.56 0.21 19.86
N LEU A 381 -11.73 0.31 20.90
CA LEU A 381 -10.46 -0.40 20.96
C LEU A 381 -10.64 -1.93 20.97
N GLY A 382 -9.78 -2.63 20.27
CA GLY A 382 -9.85 -4.09 20.11
C GLY A 382 -10.86 -4.55 19.05
N THR A 383 -11.43 -3.61 18.26
CA THR A 383 -12.17 -3.91 17.02
C THR A 383 -11.29 -3.69 15.80
N THR A 384 -11.63 -4.32 14.69
CA THR A 384 -11.06 -4.03 13.38
C THR A 384 -11.97 -3.12 12.58
N VAL A 385 -11.41 -2.38 11.63
CA VAL A 385 -12.18 -1.70 10.60
C VAL A 385 -12.27 -2.63 9.40
N ILE A 386 -13.47 -2.83 8.92
CA ILE A 386 -13.73 -3.53 7.66
C ILE A 386 -14.26 -2.50 6.68
N ILE A 387 -13.64 -2.47 5.50
CA ILE A 387 -14.06 -1.64 4.38
C ILE A 387 -14.45 -2.59 3.28
N GLU A 388 -15.73 -2.74 3.08
CA GLU A 388 -16.27 -3.49 1.96
C GLU A 388 -16.45 -2.59 0.74
N ASP A 389 -16.53 -3.21 -0.41
CA ASP A 389 -16.38 -2.58 -1.71
C ASP A 389 -17.29 -3.27 -2.72
N ILE A 390 -18.43 -2.65 -2.98
CA ILE A 390 -19.47 -3.20 -3.87
C ILE A 390 -19.77 -2.24 -5.01
N ALA A 391 -20.28 -2.74 -6.11
CA ALA A 391 -20.75 -1.91 -7.21
C ALA A 391 -22.11 -2.34 -7.73
N PHE A 392 -22.86 -1.35 -8.17
CA PHE A 392 -24.17 -1.48 -8.81
C PHE A 392 -24.16 -0.83 -10.18
N HIS A 393 -25.09 -1.20 -11.04
CA HIS A 393 -25.40 -0.37 -12.21
C HIS A 393 -25.90 0.99 -11.75
N ILE A 394 -25.48 2.06 -12.41
CA ILE A 394 -25.71 3.42 -11.92
C ILE A 394 -27.21 3.75 -11.82
N GLU A 395 -28.02 3.11 -12.64
CA GLU A 395 -29.46 3.26 -12.67
C GLU A 395 -30.13 2.73 -11.38
N ASP A 396 -29.52 1.72 -10.74
CA ASP A 396 -30.01 1.11 -9.50
C ASP A 396 -29.53 1.86 -8.24
N LEU A 397 -28.61 2.80 -8.41
CA LEU A 397 -27.92 3.47 -7.32
C LEU A 397 -28.84 4.08 -6.26
N PRO A 398 -29.95 4.80 -6.62
CA PRO A 398 -30.85 5.40 -5.64
C PRO A 398 -31.49 4.37 -4.70
N ASP A 399 -31.95 3.25 -5.24
CA ASP A 399 -32.57 2.17 -4.46
C ASP A 399 -31.53 1.36 -3.68
N ALA A 400 -30.45 0.96 -4.35
CA ALA A 400 -29.41 0.13 -3.76
C ALA A 400 -28.71 0.81 -2.56
N THR A 401 -28.52 2.14 -2.64
CA THR A 401 -27.91 2.90 -1.53
C THR A 401 -28.80 2.93 -0.30
N CYS A 402 -30.11 3.14 -0.50
CA CYS A 402 -31.09 3.15 0.59
C CYS A 402 -31.21 1.77 1.24
N ASP A 403 -31.27 0.71 0.44
CA ASP A 403 -31.34 -0.67 0.94
C ASP A 403 -30.09 -1.06 1.72
N LEU A 404 -28.90 -0.69 1.22
CA LEU A 404 -27.64 -0.94 1.91
C LEU A 404 -27.60 -0.22 3.27
N ALA A 405 -28.01 1.06 3.31
CA ALA A 405 -28.03 1.84 4.55
C ALA A 405 -28.99 1.22 5.58
N GLN A 406 -30.16 0.76 5.16
CA GLN A 406 -31.13 0.09 6.04
C GLN A 406 -30.58 -1.24 6.54
N MET A 407 -29.99 -2.06 5.66
CA MET A 407 -29.43 -3.37 6.02
C MET A 407 -28.30 -3.23 7.07
N LEU A 408 -27.42 -2.25 6.96
CA LEU A 408 -26.38 -2.00 7.95
C LEU A 408 -26.97 -1.65 9.33
N GLN A 409 -28.05 -0.90 9.38
CA GLN A 409 -28.77 -0.57 10.61
C GLN A 409 -29.46 -1.81 11.20
N ASP A 410 -30.13 -2.61 10.38
CA ASP A 410 -30.85 -3.83 10.81
C ASP A 410 -29.90 -4.88 11.43
N HIS A 411 -28.62 -4.88 10.99
CA HIS A 411 -27.57 -5.70 11.56
C HIS A 411 -26.83 -5.07 12.75
N GLY A 412 -27.27 -3.89 13.23
CA GLY A 412 -26.72 -3.22 14.41
C GLY A 412 -25.40 -2.47 14.16
N TYR A 413 -25.12 -2.08 12.91
CA TYR A 413 -23.98 -1.23 12.57
C TYR A 413 -24.39 0.25 12.43
N ASP A 414 -24.95 0.78 13.51
CA ASP A 414 -25.47 2.14 13.56
C ASP A 414 -24.43 3.23 13.26
N ASP A 415 -23.14 2.96 13.51
CA ASP A 415 -22.03 3.87 13.24
C ASP A 415 -21.35 3.61 11.89
N SER A 416 -21.95 2.75 11.03
CA SER A 416 -21.43 2.52 9.69
C SER A 416 -21.51 3.78 8.82
N CYS A 417 -20.56 3.92 7.89
CA CYS A 417 -20.55 5.01 6.90
C CYS A 417 -20.60 4.42 5.50
N ILE A 418 -21.34 5.06 4.61
CA ILE A 418 -21.39 4.76 3.17
C ILE A 418 -20.77 5.95 2.43
N TYR A 419 -19.74 5.69 1.64
CA TYR A 419 -19.11 6.69 0.80
C TYR A 419 -18.49 6.00 -0.43
N GLY A 420 -18.16 6.74 -1.47
CA GLY A 420 -17.45 6.14 -2.62
C GLY A 420 -17.76 6.79 -3.95
N HIS A 421 -17.34 6.09 -4.98
CA HIS A 421 -17.32 6.55 -6.37
C HIS A 421 -18.69 6.40 -7.02
N ALA A 422 -19.62 7.27 -6.65
CA ALA A 422 -21.02 7.17 -7.05
C ALA A 422 -21.22 7.20 -8.57
N LEU A 423 -20.39 7.97 -9.31
CA LEU A 423 -20.45 8.01 -10.77
C LEU A 423 -20.23 6.63 -11.41
N GLU A 424 -19.42 5.79 -10.76
CA GLU A 424 -19.09 4.43 -11.19
C GLU A 424 -20.00 3.37 -10.51
N GLY A 425 -21.02 3.79 -9.77
CA GLY A 425 -21.88 2.88 -9.01
C GLY A 425 -21.16 2.15 -7.86
N ASN A 426 -19.93 2.54 -7.52
CA ASN A 426 -19.08 1.85 -6.58
C ASN A 426 -19.11 2.51 -5.20
N TYR A 427 -19.49 1.74 -4.20
CA TYR A 427 -19.52 2.19 -2.81
C TYR A 427 -18.63 1.38 -1.90
N HIS A 428 -18.04 2.11 -0.94
CA HIS A 428 -17.43 1.54 0.23
C HIS A 428 -18.35 1.75 1.42
N PHE A 429 -18.53 0.70 2.22
CA PHE A 429 -19.09 0.89 3.55
C PHE A 429 -18.07 0.47 4.61
N ILE A 430 -18.04 1.24 5.69
CA ILE A 430 -17.11 1.02 6.78
C ILE A 430 -17.89 0.54 8.00
N ILE A 431 -17.46 -0.58 8.59
CA ILE A 431 -17.96 -1.08 9.85
C ILE A 431 -16.82 -1.30 10.84
N ALA A 432 -17.10 -1.11 12.13
CA ALA A 432 -16.20 -1.48 13.22
C ALA A 432 -16.63 -2.84 13.75
N GLN A 433 -15.81 -3.89 13.53
CA GLN A 433 -16.15 -5.27 13.85
C GLN A 433 -15.25 -5.83 14.95
N SER A 434 -15.86 -6.46 15.95
CA SER A 434 -15.22 -7.36 16.89
C SER A 434 -15.27 -8.80 16.37
N PHE A 435 -14.23 -9.58 16.68
CA PHE A 435 -14.21 -11.04 16.44
C PHE A 435 -13.81 -11.80 17.70
N LYS A 436 -14.17 -11.24 18.88
CA LYS A 436 -13.79 -11.83 20.18
C LYS A 436 -14.69 -12.99 20.60
N THR A 437 -15.94 -12.97 20.16
CA THR A 437 -16.96 -13.96 20.51
C THR A 437 -17.55 -14.61 19.27
N GLU A 438 -18.16 -15.79 19.46
CA GLU A 438 -18.90 -16.46 18.38
C GLU A 438 -20.10 -15.61 17.89
N ALA A 439 -20.70 -14.83 18.76
CA ALA A 439 -21.78 -13.90 18.40
C ALA A 439 -21.28 -12.80 17.46
N ASP A 440 -20.09 -12.24 17.72
CA ASP A 440 -19.48 -11.23 16.82
C ASP A 440 -19.22 -11.82 15.43
N VAL A 441 -18.70 -13.05 15.38
CA VAL A 441 -18.43 -13.77 14.12
C VAL A 441 -19.73 -14.07 13.37
N LYS A 442 -20.77 -14.46 14.11
CA LYS A 442 -22.10 -14.72 13.52
C LYS A 442 -22.70 -13.43 12.95
N GLN A 443 -22.65 -12.32 13.67
CA GLN A 443 -23.15 -11.02 13.19
C GLN A 443 -22.51 -10.62 11.85
N TYR A 444 -21.19 -10.73 11.74
CA TYR A 444 -20.49 -10.44 10.49
C TYR A 444 -20.86 -11.43 9.37
N ARG A 445 -20.95 -12.72 9.68
CA ARG A 445 -21.38 -13.76 8.72
C ARG A 445 -22.77 -13.48 8.16
N ASP A 446 -23.72 -13.17 9.04
CA ASP A 446 -25.10 -12.89 8.66
C ASP A 446 -25.18 -11.66 7.76
N LEU A 447 -24.50 -10.57 8.14
CA LEU A 447 -24.40 -9.35 7.31
C LEU A 447 -23.85 -9.69 5.92
N MET A 448 -22.72 -10.37 5.82
CA MET A 448 -22.10 -10.67 4.51
C MET A 448 -22.96 -11.57 3.63
N SER A 449 -23.71 -12.49 4.25
CA SER A 449 -24.67 -13.33 3.53
C SER A 449 -25.84 -12.52 2.96
N GLU A 450 -26.35 -11.54 3.71
CA GLU A 450 -27.44 -10.68 3.23
C GLU A 450 -26.97 -9.64 2.22
N ILE A 451 -25.77 -9.07 2.40
CA ILE A 451 -25.14 -8.22 1.39
C ILE A 451 -24.96 -8.96 0.07
N THR A 452 -24.51 -10.24 0.13
CA THR A 452 -24.38 -11.06 -1.08
C THR A 452 -25.73 -11.18 -1.82
N LYS A 453 -26.82 -11.44 -1.10
CA LYS A 453 -28.16 -11.50 -1.69
C LYS A 453 -28.62 -10.15 -2.25
N LEU A 454 -28.36 -9.05 -1.51
CA LEU A 454 -28.70 -7.73 -1.98
C LEU A 454 -27.99 -7.39 -3.28
N VAL A 455 -26.67 -7.58 -3.29
CA VAL A 455 -25.83 -7.20 -4.44
C VAL A 455 -26.07 -8.12 -5.64
N VAL A 456 -26.14 -9.44 -5.41
CA VAL A 456 -26.20 -10.42 -6.51
C VAL A 456 -27.64 -10.70 -6.94
N ASP A 457 -28.52 -11.06 -5.99
CA ASP A 457 -29.88 -11.55 -6.34
C ASP A 457 -30.83 -10.40 -6.71
N LYS A 458 -30.70 -9.24 -6.04
CA LYS A 458 -31.60 -8.12 -6.25
C LYS A 458 -31.12 -7.16 -7.37
N TYR A 459 -29.81 -6.82 -7.38
CA TYR A 459 -29.28 -5.79 -8.26
C TYR A 459 -28.30 -6.29 -9.33
N ASP A 460 -27.97 -7.57 -9.33
CA ASP A 460 -26.96 -8.17 -10.24
C ASP A 460 -25.64 -7.37 -10.30
N GLY A 461 -25.26 -6.77 -9.17
CA GLY A 461 -24.08 -5.96 -8.99
C GLY A 461 -22.79 -6.75 -8.81
N SER A 462 -21.72 -6.12 -8.34
CA SER A 462 -20.42 -6.73 -8.04
C SER A 462 -20.12 -6.71 -6.54
N LEU A 463 -19.68 -7.84 -6.01
CA LEU A 463 -19.29 -7.99 -4.60
C LEU A 463 -17.92 -7.38 -4.30
N LYS A 464 -17.08 -7.16 -5.33
CA LYS A 464 -15.82 -6.44 -5.26
C LYS A 464 -15.63 -5.58 -6.50
N ALA A 465 -15.66 -4.28 -6.29
CA ALA A 465 -15.48 -3.31 -7.37
C ALA A 465 -14.00 -3.05 -7.69
N GLU A 466 -13.15 -2.87 -6.65
CA GLU A 466 -11.74 -2.49 -6.82
C GLU A 466 -10.77 -3.09 -5.78
N HIS A 467 -11.24 -3.58 -4.61
CA HIS A 467 -10.35 -4.07 -3.55
C HIS A 467 -9.80 -5.48 -3.79
N GLY A 468 -10.31 -6.18 -4.81
CA GLY A 468 -9.98 -7.57 -5.13
C GLY A 468 -10.77 -8.58 -4.31
N THR A 469 -10.88 -9.78 -4.85
CA THR A 469 -11.61 -10.90 -4.24
C THR A 469 -10.97 -11.35 -2.92
N GLY A 470 -9.67 -11.55 -2.93
CA GLY A 470 -8.93 -12.03 -1.77
C GLY A 470 -9.43 -13.37 -1.25
N ARG A 471 -9.26 -13.55 0.07
CA ARG A 471 -9.87 -14.65 0.85
C ARG A 471 -11.28 -14.31 1.29
N ASN A 472 -11.58 -13.01 1.37
CA ASN A 472 -12.84 -12.51 1.91
C ASN A 472 -14.03 -12.86 1.02
N MET A 473 -13.90 -12.69 -0.29
CA MET A 473 -14.98 -12.95 -1.25
C MET A 473 -14.79 -14.25 -2.05
N ALA A 474 -13.73 -14.99 -1.84
CA ALA A 474 -13.50 -16.27 -2.53
C ALA A 474 -14.69 -17.25 -2.46
N PRO A 475 -15.41 -17.40 -1.34
CA PRO A 475 -16.57 -18.28 -1.28
C PRO A 475 -17.78 -17.83 -2.10
N PHE A 476 -17.83 -16.56 -2.47
CA PHE A 476 -18.99 -15.95 -3.13
C PHE A 476 -18.81 -15.74 -4.64
N VAL A 477 -17.64 -16.08 -5.20
CA VAL A 477 -17.35 -15.90 -6.63
C VAL A 477 -18.34 -16.66 -7.52
N GLU A 478 -18.60 -17.94 -7.21
CA GLU A 478 -19.58 -18.73 -7.96
C GLU A 478 -21.01 -18.18 -7.84
N THR A 479 -21.37 -17.65 -6.66
CA THR A 479 -22.68 -17.02 -6.42
C THR A 479 -22.87 -15.82 -7.32
N GLU A 480 -21.85 -14.96 -7.44
CA GLU A 480 -21.94 -13.76 -8.28
C GLU A 480 -21.94 -14.10 -9.80
N TRP A 481 -21.08 -14.99 -10.22
CA TRP A 481 -20.82 -15.23 -11.65
C TRP A 481 -21.68 -16.34 -12.27
N GLY A 482 -22.19 -17.24 -11.42
CA GLY A 482 -22.84 -18.48 -11.84
C GLY A 482 -21.83 -19.57 -12.24
N PRO A 483 -22.30 -20.83 -12.35
CA PRO A 483 -21.43 -21.99 -12.49
C PRO A 483 -20.64 -22.01 -13.81
N LYS A 484 -21.19 -21.47 -14.93
CA LYS A 484 -20.50 -21.46 -16.23
C LYS A 484 -19.26 -20.57 -16.21
N ALA A 485 -19.39 -19.31 -15.77
CA ALA A 485 -18.28 -18.37 -15.70
C ALA A 485 -17.24 -18.80 -14.66
N PHE A 486 -17.69 -19.29 -13.51
CA PHE A 486 -16.80 -19.80 -12.47
C PHE A 486 -15.99 -21.02 -12.92
N ALA A 487 -16.60 -21.93 -13.72
CA ALA A 487 -15.88 -23.04 -14.32
C ALA A 487 -14.77 -22.57 -15.28
N VAL A 488 -15.02 -21.54 -16.11
CA VAL A 488 -13.98 -20.93 -16.96
C VAL A 488 -12.84 -20.37 -16.12
N MET A 489 -13.12 -19.66 -15.04
CA MET A 489 -12.09 -19.11 -14.13
C MET A 489 -11.24 -20.23 -13.51
N LYS A 490 -11.86 -21.32 -13.06
CA LYS A 490 -11.15 -22.49 -12.48
C LYS A 490 -10.31 -23.20 -13.54
N GLU A 491 -10.77 -23.29 -14.78
CA GLU A 491 -10.02 -23.87 -15.88
C GLU A 491 -8.77 -23.05 -16.22
N VAL A 492 -8.89 -21.71 -16.27
CA VAL A 492 -7.75 -20.80 -16.45
C VAL A 492 -6.72 -21.00 -15.33
N LYS A 493 -7.19 -21.03 -14.08
CA LYS A 493 -6.32 -21.31 -12.93
C LYS A 493 -5.58 -22.63 -13.06
N HIS A 494 -6.29 -23.70 -13.42
CA HIS A 494 -5.70 -25.03 -13.58
C HIS A 494 -4.72 -25.09 -14.76
N LEU A 495 -5.02 -24.40 -15.86
CA LEU A 495 -4.16 -24.35 -17.04
C LEU A 495 -2.81 -23.68 -16.74
N LEU A 496 -2.81 -22.56 -15.99
CA LEU A 496 -1.61 -21.77 -15.72
C LEU A 496 -0.88 -22.19 -14.42
N ASP A 497 -1.58 -22.82 -13.49
CA ASP A 497 -1.04 -23.34 -12.24
C ASP A 497 -1.67 -24.69 -11.87
N PRO A 498 -1.31 -25.78 -12.60
CA PRO A 498 -1.93 -27.09 -12.42
C PRO A 498 -1.69 -27.71 -11.03
N GLN A 499 -0.66 -27.28 -10.32
CA GLN A 499 -0.35 -27.74 -8.96
C GLN A 499 -1.03 -26.89 -7.88
N ASN A 500 -1.68 -25.81 -8.25
CA ASN A 500 -2.30 -24.84 -7.33
C ASN A 500 -1.32 -24.35 -6.24
N ILE A 501 -0.09 -24.02 -6.62
CA ILE A 501 0.93 -23.49 -5.70
C ILE A 501 0.93 -21.97 -5.61
N LEU A 502 0.39 -21.25 -6.61
CA LEU A 502 0.38 -19.81 -6.65
C LEU A 502 -0.83 -19.26 -5.86
N ASN A 503 -0.54 -18.65 -4.74
CA ASN A 503 -1.48 -17.96 -3.84
C ASN A 503 -2.78 -18.73 -3.56
N PRO A 504 -2.74 -20.00 -3.15
CA PRO A 504 -3.92 -20.82 -2.97
C PRO A 504 -4.85 -20.27 -1.87
N GLY A 505 -6.16 -20.43 -2.09
CA GLY A 505 -7.22 -19.94 -1.19
C GLY A 505 -7.54 -18.45 -1.36
N VAL A 506 -6.91 -17.76 -2.32
CA VAL A 506 -7.23 -16.43 -2.82
C VAL A 506 -7.97 -16.60 -4.14
N ILE A 507 -9.03 -15.84 -4.37
CA ILE A 507 -10.00 -15.95 -5.48
C ILE A 507 -10.78 -17.29 -5.45
N PHE A 508 -10.09 -18.40 -5.25
CA PHE A 508 -10.68 -19.74 -5.18
C PHE A 508 -10.44 -20.36 -3.80
N ASN A 509 -11.48 -20.75 -3.10
CA ASN A 509 -11.35 -21.40 -1.81
C ASN A 509 -12.49 -22.43 -1.62
N ASP A 510 -12.12 -23.68 -1.33
CA ASP A 510 -13.11 -24.75 -1.12
C ASP A 510 -13.74 -24.69 0.29
N ASP A 511 -13.20 -23.88 1.20
CA ASP A 511 -13.76 -23.64 2.53
C ASP A 511 -14.76 -22.48 2.48
N PRO A 512 -16.08 -22.74 2.57
CA PRO A 512 -17.08 -21.68 2.51
C PRO A 512 -17.00 -20.69 3.68
N ASP A 513 -16.32 -21.05 4.75
CA ASP A 513 -16.13 -20.24 5.96
C ASP A 513 -14.76 -19.56 6.03
N CYS A 514 -13.97 -19.58 4.96
CA CYS A 514 -12.62 -19.00 4.98
C CYS A 514 -12.62 -17.49 5.32
N PHE A 515 -13.70 -16.77 4.99
CA PHE A 515 -13.86 -15.34 5.25
C PHE A 515 -14.10 -15.01 6.73
N VAL A 516 -14.45 -16.00 7.56
CA VAL A 516 -14.66 -15.84 9.01
C VAL A 516 -13.63 -16.62 9.84
N LYS A 517 -12.44 -16.84 9.31
CA LYS A 517 -11.33 -17.55 9.96
C LYS A 517 -10.03 -16.74 9.93
N SER A 518 -9.07 -17.13 10.73
CA SER A 518 -7.70 -16.57 10.74
C SER A 518 -7.63 -15.06 10.98
N PHE A 519 -8.44 -14.55 11.88
CA PHE A 519 -8.47 -13.12 12.23
C PHE A 519 -7.18 -12.66 12.92
N LYS A 520 -6.81 -11.38 12.70
CA LYS A 520 -5.75 -10.71 13.44
C LYS A 520 -6.12 -10.58 14.92
N PRO A 521 -5.26 -11.00 15.84
CA PRO A 521 -5.43 -10.63 17.24
C PRO A 521 -5.12 -9.13 17.41
N LEU A 522 -6.01 -8.40 18.09
CA LEU A 522 -5.89 -6.97 18.37
C LEU A 522 -5.89 -6.71 19.89
N PRO A 523 -4.92 -7.23 20.65
CA PRO A 523 -4.80 -6.97 22.07
C PRO A 523 -4.44 -5.51 22.32
N LEU A 524 -4.90 -4.95 23.42
CA LEU A 524 -4.41 -3.66 23.91
C LEU A 524 -2.93 -3.78 24.26
N THR A 525 -2.13 -2.87 23.76
CA THR A 525 -0.67 -2.96 23.80
C THR A 525 -0.04 -1.68 24.34
N ASN A 526 -0.33 -0.56 23.71
CA ASN A 526 0.17 0.76 24.08
C ASN A 526 -0.72 1.82 23.40
N GLU A 527 -1.06 2.89 24.13
CA GLU A 527 -1.98 3.93 23.68
C GLU A 527 -1.58 4.59 22.37
N HIS A 528 -0.28 4.72 22.09
CA HIS A 528 0.22 5.29 20.83
C HIS A 528 -0.10 4.44 19.60
N ILE A 529 -0.32 3.13 19.76
CA ILE A 529 -0.45 2.20 18.61
C ILE A 529 -1.75 1.40 18.58
N ASP A 530 -2.58 1.43 19.61
CA ASP A 530 -3.76 0.55 19.71
C ASP A 530 -4.80 0.82 18.59
N LYS A 531 -4.84 2.05 18.08
CA LYS A 531 -5.67 2.41 16.92
C LYS A 531 -5.09 2.01 15.56
N CYS A 532 -3.91 1.39 15.49
CA CYS A 532 -3.32 0.95 14.23
C CYS A 532 -4.17 -0.13 13.55
N MET A 533 -4.31 -0.05 12.22
CA MET A 533 -4.99 -1.05 11.38
C MET A 533 -4.02 -1.95 10.63
N GLU A 534 -2.72 -1.71 10.75
CA GLU A 534 -1.66 -2.41 10.02
C GLU A 534 -1.72 -2.21 8.48
N CYS A 535 -2.28 -1.10 8.01
CA CYS A 535 -2.46 -0.82 6.58
C CYS A 535 -1.17 -0.64 5.76
N GLY A 536 -0.04 -0.33 6.42
CA GLY A 536 1.27 -0.22 5.75
C GLY A 536 1.59 1.16 5.16
N PHE A 537 0.68 2.14 5.18
CA PHE A 537 0.93 3.46 4.59
C PHE A 537 2.14 4.19 5.18
N CYS A 538 2.49 3.90 6.43
CA CYS A 538 3.66 4.46 7.11
C CYS A 538 5.00 3.91 6.61
N GLU A 539 5.02 2.81 5.83
CA GLU A 539 6.27 2.13 5.44
C GLU A 539 7.07 2.92 4.40
N VAL A 540 6.42 3.71 3.56
CA VAL A 540 7.10 4.54 2.53
C VAL A 540 8.05 5.57 3.15
N ASN A 541 7.73 6.10 4.34
CA ASN A 541 8.53 7.09 5.06
C ASN A 541 9.39 6.48 6.17
N CYS A 542 9.34 5.16 6.38
CA CYS A 542 10.10 4.51 7.44
C CYS A 542 11.55 4.22 6.98
N LEU A 543 12.53 4.86 7.59
CA LEU A 543 13.95 4.70 7.26
C LEU A 543 14.48 3.28 7.44
N SER A 544 13.92 2.53 8.39
CA SER A 544 14.31 1.14 8.64
C SER A 544 13.52 0.11 7.80
N CYS A 545 12.54 0.55 6.99
CA CYS A 545 11.82 -0.33 6.08
C CYS A 545 12.76 -0.92 5.03
N GLY A 546 12.80 -2.25 4.96
CA GLY A 546 13.71 -2.98 4.08
C GLY A 546 15.12 -3.19 4.65
N PHE A 547 15.47 -2.56 5.76
CA PHE A 547 16.73 -2.81 6.50
C PHE A 547 16.50 -3.77 7.68
N THR A 548 15.56 -3.45 8.57
CA THR A 548 15.15 -4.29 9.70
C THR A 548 13.62 -4.39 9.73
N MET A 549 12.95 -3.81 10.74
CA MET A 549 11.48 -3.71 10.80
C MET A 549 10.99 -2.34 10.38
N SER A 550 9.89 -2.32 9.67
CA SER A 550 9.12 -1.10 9.42
C SER A 550 8.29 -0.69 10.65
N SER A 551 7.71 0.51 10.58
CA SER A 551 6.75 1.00 11.59
C SER A 551 5.57 0.03 11.79
N ARG A 552 4.92 -0.46 10.72
CA ARG A 552 3.86 -1.48 10.80
C ARG A 552 4.34 -2.76 11.47
N GLN A 553 5.49 -3.27 11.06
CA GLN A 553 6.06 -4.51 11.57
C GLN A 553 6.39 -4.43 13.06
N ARG A 554 6.84 -3.27 13.56
CA ARG A 554 7.03 -3.04 15.00
C ARG A 554 5.75 -3.23 15.77
N ILE A 555 4.65 -2.68 15.29
CA ILE A 555 3.33 -2.77 15.93
C ILE A 555 2.85 -4.23 15.94
N VAL A 556 2.96 -4.94 14.82
CA VAL A 556 2.58 -6.36 14.72
C VAL A 556 3.27 -7.21 15.78
N VAL A 557 4.58 -7.03 15.92
CA VAL A 557 5.36 -7.82 16.90
C VAL A 557 5.04 -7.41 18.33
N GLN A 558 4.84 -6.12 18.63
CA GLN A 558 4.47 -5.67 19.97
C GLN A 558 3.08 -6.19 20.38
N ARG A 559 2.13 -6.25 19.45
CA ARG A 559 0.83 -6.88 19.68
C ARG A 559 0.96 -8.36 20.05
N GLU A 560 1.80 -9.12 19.33
CA GLU A 560 2.01 -10.52 19.68
C GLU A 560 2.71 -10.69 21.03
N ILE A 561 3.69 -9.82 21.35
CA ILE A 561 4.31 -9.79 22.67
C ILE A 561 3.26 -9.49 23.78
N ALA A 562 2.35 -8.54 23.52
CA ALA A 562 1.26 -8.23 24.46
C ALA A 562 0.29 -9.41 24.61
N ARG A 563 -0.09 -10.06 23.51
CA ARG A 563 -0.95 -11.24 23.53
C ARG A 563 -0.35 -12.37 24.34
N LEU A 564 0.90 -12.71 24.08
CA LEU A 564 1.61 -13.79 24.81
C LEU A 564 1.78 -13.46 26.29
N LYS A 565 1.99 -12.20 26.65
CA LYS A 565 2.01 -11.77 28.07
C LYS A 565 0.65 -11.96 28.75
N ALA A 566 -0.42 -11.63 28.05
CA ALA A 566 -1.77 -11.72 28.59
C ALA A 566 -2.29 -13.18 28.71
N THR A 567 -1.94 -14.05 27.76
CA THR A 567 -2.42 -15.43 27.72
C THR A 567 -1.51 -16.40 28.45
N GLY A 568 -0.22 -16.12 28.55
CA GLY A 568 0.77 -17.07 29.10
C GLY A 568 0.98 -18.34 28.26
N GLU A 569 0.56 -18.35 26.99
CA GLU A 569 0.56 -19.56 26.15
C GLU A 569 1.96 -20.11 25.82
N ASP A 570 2.96 -19.24 25.62
CA ASP A 570 4.33 -19.64 25.23
C ASP A 570 5.38 -18.65 25.76
N ASP A 571 5.81 -18.85 26.97
CA ASP A 571 6.84 -18.04 27.62
C ASP A 571 8.19 -18.09 26.88
N ALA A 572 8.52 -19.21 26.26
CA ALA A 572 9.78 -19.34 25.52
C ALA A 572 9.76 -18.49 24.25
N ARG A 573 8.63 -18.49 23.53
CA ARG A 573 8.41 -17.63 22.36
C ARG A 573 8.41 -16.15 22.76
N LEU A 574 7.70 -15.81 23.84
CA LEU A 574 7.68 -14.45 24.39
C LEU A 574 9.10 -13.92 24.63
N LYS A 575 9.94 -14.68 25.34
CA LYS A 575 11.34 -14.30 25.63
C LYS A 575 12.18 -14.14 24.37
N ARG A 576 11.99 -15.03 23.36
CA ARG A 576 12.68 -14.91 22.07
C ARG A 576 12.29 -13.65 21.31
N LEU A 577 10.99 -13.37 21.18
CA LEU A 577 10.48 -12.17 20.52
C LEU A 577 10.98 -10.90 21.21
N GLN A 578 10.91 -10.82 22.53
CA GLN A 578 11.41 -9.69 23.31
C GLN A 578 12.90 -9.46 23.06
N LYS A 579 13.72 -10.51 23.11
CA LYS A 579 15.17 -10.43 22.89
C LYS A 579 15.52 -9.94 21.48
N GLN A 580 14.86 -10.50 20.45
CA GLN A 580 15.11 -10.12 19.07
C GLN A 580 14.59 -8.72 18.77
N TYR A 581 13.46 -8.32 19.35
CA TYR A 581 12.87 -6.98 19.15
C TYR A 581 13.79 -5.84 19.60
N VAL A 582 14.67 -6.08 20.58
CA VAL A 582 15.62 -5.05 21.05
C VAL A 582 16.40 -4.46 19.89
N TYR A 583 16.95 -5.29 19.00
CA TYR A 583 17.69 -4.81 17.83
C TYR A 583 16.74 -4.44 16.69
N TYR A 584 15.95 -5.40 16.21
CA TYR A 584 15.17 -5.24 14.98
C TYR A 584 14.05 -4.20 15.10
N GLY A 585 13.45 -4.06 16.26
CA GLY A 585 12.34 -3.13 16.48
C GLY A 585 12.76 -1.83 17.14
N ASN A 586 13.51 -1.92 18.25
CA ASN A 586 13.78 -0.78 19.13
C ASN A 586 15.02 0.01 18.70
N VAL A 587 16.21 -0.63 18.60
CA VAL A 587 17.47 0.05 18.30
C VAL A 587 17.48 0.69 16.92
N THR A 588 16.91 0.03 15.92
CA THR A 588 16.91 0.47 14.53
C THR A 588 15.78 1.44 14.16
N CYS A 589 14.91 1.82 15.11
CA CYS A 589 13.98 2.92 14.91
C CYS A 589 14.70 4.26 15.03
N ALA A 590 14.61 5.11 14.01
CA ALA A 590 15.16 6.46 14.04
C ALA A 590 14.41 7.38 15.02
N ALA A 591 13.17 7.04 15.39
CA ALA A 591 12.27 7.82 16.24
C ALA A 591 12.07 9.27 15.72
N ASP A 592 12.11 9.44 14.40
CA ASP A 592 12.02 10.73 13.70
C ASP A 592 10.57 11.20 13.47
N GLY A 593 9.58 10.35 13.73
CA GLY A 593 8.17 10.67 13.54
C GLY A 593 7.69 10.66 12.09
N LEU A 594 8.55 10.45 11.08
CA LEU A 594 8.17 10.49 9.67
C LEU A 594 7.07 9.48 9.30
N CYS A 595 6.99 8.35 10.02
CA CYS A 595 5.93 7.37 9.82
C CYS A 595 4.52 7.93 10.06
N SER A 596 4.37 8.94 10.92
CA SER A 596 3.07 9.58 11.20
C SER A 596 2.58 10.46 10.06
N THR A 597 3.47 10.95 9.20
CA THR A 597 3.10 11.86 8.09
C THR A 597 2.22 11.18 7.04
N SER A 598 2.49 9.90 6.75
CA SER A 598 1.66 9.08 5.83
C SER A 598 0.64 8.22 6.57
N CYS A 599 0.63 8.21 7.90
CA CYS A 599 -0.34 7.43 8.66
C CYS A 599 -1.70 8.13 8.71
N PRO A 600 -2.80 7.48 8.26
CA PRO A 600 -4.14 8.06 8.38
C PRO A 600 -4.52 8.39 9.83
N MET A 601 -4.07 7.56 10.78
CA MET A 601 -4.30 7.73 12.23
C MET A 601 -3.25 8.61 12.92
N LYS A 602 -2.30 9.19 12.17
CA LYS A 602 -1.19 9.99 12.72
C LYS A 602 -0.34 9.28 13.77
N ILE A 603 -0.27 7.95 13.70
CA ILE A 603 0.49 7.14 14.65
C ILE A 603 1.98 7.33 14.41
N ASN A 604 2.69 7.76 15.46
CA ASN A 604 4.13 7.84 15.50
C ASN A 604 4.70 6.63 16.27
N THR A 605 5.30 5.66 15.56
CA THR A 605 5.95 4.53 16.25
C THR A 605 7.25 4.92 16.99
N GLY A 606 7.73 6.14 16.80
CA GLY A 606 8.81 6.73 17.59
C GLY A 606 8.43 6.87 19.05
N ASP A 607 7.17 7.23 19.35
CA ASP A 607 6.68 7.39 20.72
C ASP A 607 6.68 6.04 21.46
N LEU A 608 6.16 4.98 20.83
CA LEU A 608 6.29 3.62 21.34
C LEU A 608 7.76 3.26 21.60
N THR A 609 8.65 3.63 20.69
CA THR A 609 10.09 3.34 20.83
C THR A 609 10.70 4.09 22.01
N HIS A 610 10.30 5.34 22.23
CA HIS A 610 10.72 6.12 23.39
C HIS A 610 10.24 5.49 24.70
N ASP A 611 8.98 5.04 24.78
CA ASP A 611 8.46 4.33 25.95
C ASP A 611 9.26 3.07 26.25
N LEU A 612 9.55 2.26 25.23
CA LEU A 612 10.32 1.03 25.39
C LEU A 612 11.78 1.30 25.79
N ARG A 613 12.39 2.37 25.27
CA ARG A 613 13.75 2.79 25.66
C ARG A 613 13.76 3.31 27.10
N ASN A 614 12.79 4.12 27.47
CA ASN A 614 12.65 4.64 28.85
C ASN A 614 12.44 3.50 29.84
N ALA A 615 11.56 2.55 29.54
CA ALA A 615 11.32 1.38 30.39
C ALA A 615 12.57 0.47 30.56
N ALA A 616 13.49 0.49 29.59
CA ALA A 616 14.74 -0.26 29.67
C ALA A 616 15.82 0.44 30.52
N ILE A 617 15.68 1.74 30.79
CA ILE A 617 16.62 2.49 31.59
C ILE A 617 16.45 2.09 33.06
N LYS A 618 17.55 1.65 33.67
CA LYS A 618 17.57 1.39 35.12
C LYS A 618 17.99 2.66 35.85
N PRO A 619 17.08 3.31 36.57
CA PRO A 619 17.44 4.49 37.41
C PRO A 619 18.66 4.17 38.29
N ASN A 620 19.58 5.12 38.44
CA ASN A 620 20.81 4.96 39.19
C ASN A 620 21.85 3.96 38.67
N SER A 621 21.64 3.38 37.48
CA SER A 621 22.70 2.58 36.83
C SER A 621 23.91 3.45 36.49
N PHE A 622 25.09 2.82 36.36
CA PHE A 622 26.31 3.52 35.93
C PHE A 622 26.11 4.27 34.59
N THR A 623 25.45 3.64 33.64
CA THR A 623 25.13 4.24 32.33
C THR A 623 24.21 5.45 32.47
N HIS A 624 23.24 5.42 33.38
CA HIS A 624 22.35 6.56 33.62
C HIS A 624 23.12 7.74 34.21
N LYS A 625 23.96 7.50 35.24
CA LYS A 625 24.83 8.53 35.85
C LYS A 625 25.81 9.13 34.84
N VAL A 626 26.36 8.33 33.92
CA VAL A 626 27.20 8.83 32.84
C VAL A 626 26.39 9.69 31.87
N GLY A 627 25.16 9.28 31.54
CA GLY A 627 24.24 10.06 30.72
C GLY A 627 23.91 11.41 31.32
N ASP A 628 23.56 11.46 32.61
CA ASP A 628 23.29 12.72 33.36
C ASP A 628 24.52 13.61 33.38
N PHE A 629 25.69 13.06 33.70
CA PHE A 629 26.95 13.81 33.65
C PHE A 629 27.20 14.39 32.23
N CYS A 630 26.94 13.62 31.18
CA CYS A 630 27.09 14.11 29.83
C CYS A 630 26.09 15.22 29.47
N ALA A 631 24.84 15.09 29.94
CA ALA A 631 23.81 16.11 29.74
C ALA A 631 24.17 17.42 30.45
N ASP A 632 24.64 17.35 31.69
CA ASP A 632 25.04 18.54 32.47
C ASP A 632 26.32 19.20 31.97
N ASN A 633 27.18 18.45 31.26
CA ASN A 633 28.50 18.92 30.83
C ASN A 633 28.71 18.95 29.33
N VAL A 634 27.66 19.15 28.54
CA VAL A 634 27.70 19.08 27.04
C VAL A 634 28.81 19.97 26.45
N SER A 635 29.01 21.19 26.95
CA SER A 635 30.03 22.12 26.44
C SER A 635 31.46 21.60 26.67
N ALA A 636 31.73 21.04 27.84
CA ALA A 636 33.04 20.47 28.19
C ALA A 636 33.31 19.21 27.35
N ILE A 637 32.31 18.35 27.16
CA ILE A 637 32.41 17.14 26.34
C ILE A 637 32.67 17.52 24.89
N ARG A 638 31.96 18.49 24.33
CA ARG A 638 32.22 18.98 22.97
C ARG A 638 33.66 19.48 22.81
N SER A 639 34.16 20.20 23.78
CA SER A 639 35.56 20.67 23.81
C SER A 639 36.54 19.52 23.85
N GLY A 640 36.26 18.49 24.65
CA GLY A 640 37.03 17.24 24.71
C GLY A 640 37.03 16.48 23.39
N ILE A 641 35.85 16.35 22.73
CA ILE A 641 35.76 15.73 21.39
C ILE A 641 36.56 16.51 20.34
N LYS A 642 36.48 17.87 20.35
CA LYS A 642 37.31 18.68 19.45
C LYS A 642 38.80 18.46 19.68
N LEU A 643 39.23 18.36 20.94
CA LEU A 643 40.63 18.07 21.26
C LEU A 643 41.04 16.68 20.75
N ALA A 644 40.20 15.66 20.97
CA ALA A 644 40.45 14.31 20.48
C ALA A 644 40.54 14.25 18.94
N LEU A 645 39.64 14.92 18.22
CA LEU A 645 39.68 15.03 16.76
C LEU A 645 40.94 15.76 16.24
N ARG A 646 41.38 16.81 16.94
CA ARG A 646 42.65 17.50 16.62
C ARG A 646 43.84 16.56 16.83
N SER A 647 43.88 15.85 17.94
CA SER A 647 44.95 14.89 18.24
C SER A 647 44.98 13.74 17.24
N ALA A 648 43.83 13.22 16.86
CA ALA A 648 43.74 12.18 15.83
C ALA A 648 44.21 12.69 14.46
N SER A 649 43.87 13.93 14.09
CA SER A 649 44.32 14.56 12.85
C SER A 649 45.83 14.78 12.83
N LEU A 650 46.45 15.18 13.95
CA LEU A 650 47.89 15.27 14.09
C LEU A 650 48.59 13.91 14.02
N ALA A 651 48.03 12.92 14.70
CA ALA A 651 48.55 11.54 14.63
C ALA A 651 48.50 11.00 13.19
N GLN A 652 47.38 11.28 12.46
CA GLN A 652 47.28 10.87 11.06
C GLN A 652 48.32 11.54 10.16
N ALA A 653 48.67 12.77 10.44
CA ALA A 653 49.76 13.46 9.70
C ALA A 653 51.14 12.84 9.95
N VAL A 654 51.36 12.24 11.14
CA VAL A 654 52.66 11.66 11.54
C VAL A 654 52.78 10.19 11.15
N ILE A 655 51.77 9.37 11.49
CA ILE A 655 51.82 7.90 11.33
C ILE A 655 50.96 7.37 10.19
N GLY A 656 50.28 8.26 9.48
CA GLY A 656 49.39 7.97 8.35
C GLY A 656 48.06 7.36 8.76
N GLU A 657 47.17 7.21 7.82
CA GLU A 657 45.80 6.72 8.01
C GLU A 657 45.77 5.29 8.60
N LYS A 658 46.56 4.38 8.04
CA LYS A 658 46.65 3.01 8.51
C LYS A 658 47.21 2.87 9.93
N GLY A 659 48.15 3.74 10.30
CA GLY A 659 48.72 3.77 11.65
C GLY A 659 47.67 4.16 12.69
N VAL A 660 46.92 5.23 12.43
CA VAL A 660 45.83 5.67 13.31
C VAL A 660 44.68 4.65 13.38
N GLU A 661 44.36 4.01 12.24
CA GLU A 661 43.34 2.95 12.22
C GLU A 661 43.73 1.75 13.12
N THR A 662 44.98 1.36 13.06
CA THR A 662 45.51 0.25 13.90
C THR A 662 45.43 0.60 15.38
N VAL A 663 45.88 1.80 15.76
CA VAL A 663 45.79 2.31 17.14
C VAL A 663 44.33 2.43 17.58
N GLY A 664 43.46 2.96 16.70
CA GLY A 664 42.03 3.08 16.96
C GLY A 664 41.32 1.75 17.20
N LYS A 665 41.66 0.71 16.44
CA LYS A 665 41.19 -0.67 16.66
C LYS A 665 41.64 -1.23 18.02
N ALA A 666 42.87 -0.97 18.42
CA ALA A 666 43.39 -1.39 19.73
C ALA A 666 42.67 -0.67 20.87
N ILE A 667 42.43 0.63 20.76
CA ILE A 667 41.66 1.41 21.75
C ILE A 667 40.23 0.89 21.83
N HIS A 668 39.62 0.59 20.68
CA HIS A 668 38.25 0.04 20.62
C HIS A 668 38.16 -1.35 21.27
N ALA A 669 39.13 -2.21 21.02
CA ALA A 669 39.20 -3.51 21.66
C ALA A 669 39.36 -3.43 23.21
N ALA A 670 39.90 -2.32 23.72
CA ALA A 670 39.97 -2.02 25.13
C ALA A 670 38.69 -1.27 25.68
N GLY A 671 37.62 -1.17 24.87
CA GLY A 671 36.35 -0.53 25.25
C GLY A 671 36.28 0.97 24.98
N GLY A 672 37.22 1.54 24.26
CA GLY A 672 37.21 2.93 23.81
C GLY A 672 36.42 3.16 22.52
N PRO A 673 36.27 4.42 22.09
CA PRO A 673 35.56 4.75 20.86
C PRO A 673 36.28 4.22 19.61
N LEU A 674 35.48 3.79 18.62
CA LEU A 674 36.03 3.37 17.33
C LEU A 674 36.47 4.59 16.53
N TRP A 675 37.72 4.61 16.08
CA TRP A 675 38.19 5.56 15.07
C TRP A 675 38.08 4.95 13.67
N THR A 676 37.58 5.75 12.73
CA THR A 676 37.50 5.38 11.31
C THR A 676 38.08 6.51 10.44
N PRO A 677 38.60 6.21 9.22
CA PRO A 677 39.11 7.23 8.31
C PRO A 677 38.07 8.28 7.86
N SER A 678 36.77 7.98 8.06
CA SER A 678 35.67 8.88 7.75
C SER A 678 35.39 9.91 8.84
N LEU A 679 35.98 9.77 10.06
CA LEU A 679 35.82 10.78 11.11
C LEU A 679 36.36 12.13 10.64
N PRO A 680 35.57 13.23 10.77
CA PRO A 680 35.99 14.54 10.28
C PRO A 680 37.04 15.18 11.22
N LYS A 681 37.67 16.25 10.73
CA LYS A 681 38.49 17.13 11.55
C LYS A 681 37.60 17.90 12.54
N ALA A 682 38.21 18.39 13.64
CA ALA A 682 37.48 19.29 14.54
C ALA A 682 37.07 20.57 13.81
N TYR A 683 35.82 21.00 14.05
CA TYR A 683 35.38 22.30 13.57
C TYR A 683 36.16 23.43 14.26
N SER A 684 36.69 24.36 13.47
CA SER A 684 37.24 25.62 13.91
C SER A 684 36.39 26.71 13.29
N ALA A 685 35.83 27.58 14.14
CA ALA A 685 35.09 28.74 13.65
C ALA A 685 36.03 29.69 12.88
N HIS A 686 35.55 30.22 11.78
CA HIS A 686 36.20 31.29 11.00
C HIS A 686 35.36 32.54 11.16
N GLU A 687 35.99 33.70 11.24
CA GLU A 687 35.29 34.95 11.10
C GLU A 687 34.85 35.09 9.63
N ILE A 688 33.54 35.11 9.41
CA ILE A 688 32.95 35.38 8.10
C ILE A 688 32.39 36.80 8.17
N GLU A 689 32.84 37.67 7.29
CA GLU A 689 32.27 39.01 7.17
C GLU A 689 30.78 38.94 6.93
N GLN A 690 30.00 39.62 7.77
CA GLN A 690 28.55 39.69 7.60
C GLN A 690 28.19 40.74 6.57
N ALA A 691 27.34 40.38 5.62
CA ALA A 691 26.82 41.34 4.64
C ALA A 691 25.90 42.35 5.36
N GLU A 692 26.00 43.61 4.94
CA GLU A 692 25.01 44.61 5.36
C GLU A 692 23.66 44.30 4.71
N SER A 693 22.70 43.83 5.52
CA SER A 693 21.34 43.49 5.09
C SER A 693 20.31 44.07 6.04
N LYS A 694 19.16 44.48 5.49
CA LYS A 694 17.97 44.88 6.24
C LYS A 694 17.23 43.66 6.83
N LYS A 695 17.49 42.46 6.29
CA LYS A 695 16.91 41.21 6.76
C LYS A 695 17.84 40.53 7.77
N LYS A 696 17.31 40.09 8.89
CA LYS A 696 18.07 39.34 9.89
C LYS A 696 17.60 37.88 9.89
N VAL A 697 18.55 36.97 9.78
CA VAL A 697 18.34 35.53 9.85
C VAL A 697 19.14 34.96 11.03
N VAL A 698 18.54 34.15 11.85
CA VAL A 698 19.22 33.41 12.92
C VAL A 698 19.52 32.00 12.43
N TYR A 699 20.79 31.72 12.21
CA TYR A 699 21.23 30.36 11.88
C TYR A 699 21.61 29.61 13.17
N PHE A 700 20.96 28.46 13.41
CA PHE A 700 21.22 27.62 14.57
C PHE A 700 21.86 26.27 14.14
N PRO A 701 23.21 26.21 14.04
CA PRO A 701 23.88 24.98 13.64
C PRO A 701 23.80 23.93 14.74
N SER A 702 23.68 22.64 14.35
CA SER A 702 23.63 21.52 15.29
C SER A 702 24.91 21.43 16.13
N CYS A 703 24.83 20.83 17.32
CA CYS A 703 26.00 20.55 18.16
C CYS A 703 27.06 19.76 17.42
N LEU A 704 26.63 18.82 16.55
CA LEU A 704 27.53 18.02 15.70
C LEU A 704 28.33 18.90 14.75
N ASN A 705 27.66 19.77 13.97
CA ASN A 705 28.33 20.67 13.01
C ASN A 705 29.22 21.70 13.70
N GLN A 706 28.89 22.08 14.91
CA GLN A 706 29.75 22.95 15.74
C GLN A 706 30.95 22.23 16.35
N THR A 707 31.00 20.89 16.33
CA THR A 707 32.06 20.06 16.89
C THR A 707 32.93 19.45 15.82
N MET A 708 32.30 18.91 14.77
CA MET A 708 32.90 18.24 13.65
C MET A 708 32.89 19.15 12.42
N GLY A 709 34.01 19.30 11.79
CA GLY A 709 34.19 20.14 10.59
C GLY A 709 34.34 19.30 9.31
N LYS A 710 35.20 19.78 8.42
CA LYS A 710 35.48 19.15 7.13
C LYS A 710 36.10 17.78 7.27
N GLY A 711 35.86 16.90 6.28
CA GLY A 711 36.49 15.60 6.20
C GLY A 711 38.00 15.67 5.91
N HIS A 712 38.70 14.53 6.06
CA HIS A 712 40.09 14.42 5.63
C HIS A 712 40.23 14.35 4.10
N LYS A 713 39.21 13.78 3.43
CA LYS A 713 39.08 13.68 1.97
C LYS A 713 37.75 14.33 1.57
N GLY A 714 37.67 14.90 0.38
CA GLY A 714 36.46 15.56 -0.15
C GLY A 714 36.48 17.10 0.04
N PRO A 715 35.29 17.73 0.18
CA PRO A 715 35.15 19.19 0.31
C PRO A 715 36.01 19.75 1.44
N GLN A 716 36.73 20.81 1.21
CA GLN A 716 37.64 21.42 2.19
C GLN A 716 37.00 22.57 2.99
N THR A 717 35.69 22.76 2.87
CA THR A 717 34.89 23.75 3.57
C THR A 717 34.08 23.12 4.68
N ASN A 718 33.69 23.87 5.69
CA ASN A 718 32.82 23.42 6.74
C ASN A 718 31.37 23.79 6.40
N LEU A 719 30.41 22.91 6.68
CA LEU A 719 29.00 23.19 6.41
C LEU A 719 28.49 24.49 7.06
N VAL A 720 28.93 24.77 8.29
CA VAL A 720 28.54 26.02 8.99
C VAL A 720 28.99 27.25 8.21
N ASP A 721 30.25 27.24 7.78
CA ASP A 721 30.85 28.34 7.04
C ASP A 721 30.18 28.52 5.65
N GLU A 722 29.85 27.40 4.98
CA GLU A 722 29.13 27.41 3.69
C GLU A 722 27.73 28.02 3.82
N VAL A 723 26.96 27.61 4.85
CA VAL A 723 25.61 28.12 5.08
C VAL A 723 25.66 29.63 5.36
N VAL A 724 26.59 30.12 6.20
CA VAL A 724 26.73 31.54 6.49
C VAL A 724 27.14 32.30 5.24
N THR A 725 28.08 31.77 4.45
CA THR A 725 28.52 32.38 3.17
C THR A 725 27.34 32.42 2.17
N PHE A 726 26.55 31.39 2.10
CA PHE A 726 25.34 31.36 1.24
C PHE A 726 24.32 32.42 1.68
N LEU A 727 24.02 32.51 2.97
CA LEU A 727 23.09 33.51 3.50
C LEU A 727 23.56 34.92 3.23
N ASN A 728 24.88 35.20 3.41
CA ASN A 728 25.48 36.51 3.06
C ASN A 728 25.36 36.85 1.57
N LYS A 729 25.51 35.85 0.67
CA LYS A 729 25.32 36.06 -0.78
C LYS A 729 23.86 36.26 -1.17
N ALA A 730 22.93 35.71 -0.40
CA ALA A 730 21.49 35.85 -0.64
C ALA A 730 20.92 37.21 -0.13
N GLY A 731 21.69 38.02 0.56
CA GLY A 731 21.30 39.33 1.12
C GLY A 731 20.56 39.19 2.42
#